data_1b71fcb9f6865283f36fd15e2bb89ba9
#
_entry.id   1b71fcb9f6865283f36fd15e2bb89ba9
#
_cell.length_a   1.000
_cell.length_b   1.000
_cell.length_c   1.000
_cell.angle_alpha   90.00
_cell.angle_beta   90.00
_cell.angle_gamma   90.00
#
_symmetry.space_group_name_H-M   'P 1'
#
loop_
_entity.id
_entity.type
_entity.pdbx_description
1 polymer ?
#
loop_
_entity_poly.entity_id
_entity_poly.type
_entity_poly.pdbx_seq_one_letter_code
_entity_poly.pdbx_strand_id
1 'polypeptide(L)'
;MNNITNIAGLRAALSLGRTWYAILFGLIFSTIAYVPSALCQTVDTYRVYLSNKGIAPFVPGSTVYNETKDLLSDRCLKRRAKVLPKDSLFSIQDAPLYAPYVDDIKKTGAVVLLRLRWSNYVVVECDSSTANMLRSKPYVRAVTRTAELFKTLAANTAPSEYSSSALSTVSLDTGCGSFRYGPSYRQNNMLGATTLHSMGITGSGVLMGMIDNGFRWRAHDCFNNLNIVAEYDYMFNDSLTGNDSLDVPSQDGHGSACLSIAAGFLPDSIIGTAPGVSVLLAKTEDMRYERRIEEDRYAAAIEWFESRGVDVSSSSVGYYDLDSTDISYSFDSLNGRASICARAVNIATSLGMICVTAAGNSGGSEKTIITPGDADSAFTVGAFRDDSLNVAGFTSKGPNAAGLIKPDFATLGSDVITMNLSGRTAISAGKGTSFATPALAGGIALLLSQFPSLTPYTVRSLLRQASSQSVPDNAVGYGLPNIMKAAERHNIVVSPLVTFPGSWYQTVVFHLRSEYALTSASITVQRPGIPDQVLPLQASSIPNQFYARVPFGNPRNAFSFTLTVGDSIRSRAFPESGSITVRDGETRIPCGISVEDLVSDVPYADEGTGGQNDWPSAVSFGTPFVSVGNATSDGTLDICDMLGRSVYSQSVSDTSNLVNISFLQRGLYNITLRKGTSYTFRTLLIF
;
A
#
# COMPACT_ATOMS: atom_id res chain seq x y z
N MET A 1 63.85 9.47 36.47
CA MET A 1 65.21 8.94 36.67
C MET A 1 65.69 8.39 35.34
N ASN A 2 66.68 9.09 34.81
CA ASN A 2 67.80 8.64 33.94
C ASN A 2 67.46 7.86 32.64
N ASN A 3 67.94 8.18 31.48
CA ASN A 3 69.16 8.90 31.10
C ASN A 3 69.06 9.44 29.66
N ILE A 4 69.56 10.65 29.50
CA ILE A 4 70.05 11.33 28.32
C ILE A 4 71.44 10.77 27.96
N THR A 5 71.73 10.72 26.67
CA THR A 5 73.00 10.83 25.92
C THR A 5 72.90 9.89 24.72
N ASN A 6 73.07 10.28 23.46
CA ASN A 6 74.18 11.00 22.84
C ASN A 6 73.79 11.47 21.41
N ILE A 7 73.87 12.76 21.17
CA ILE A 7 73.86 13.34 19.83
C ILE A 7 75.19 14.06 19.66
N ALA A 8 76.12 13.44 19.00
CA ALA A 8 77.28 14.11 18.44
C ALA A 8 77.94 13.18 17.41
N GLY A 9 77.68 13.42 16.13
CA GLY A 9 78.37 12.67 15.09
C GLY A 9 77.68 12.56 13.76
N LEU A 10 77.08 13.64 13.24
CA LEU A 10 76.71 13.70 11.82
C LEU A 10 76.54 15.16 11.32
N ARG A 11 77.65 15.91 11.36
CA ARG A 11 77.70 17.27 10.76
C ARG A 11 78.97 17.43 9.91
N ALA A 12 79.21 16.57 8.94
CA ALA A 12 80.33 16.76 8.00
C ALA A 12 80.14 16.00 6.68
N ALA A 13 78.96 16.00 6.06
CA ALA A 13 78.79 15.44 4.72
C ALA A 13 77.63 16.06 3.91
N LEU A 14 77.32 17.34 4.11
CA LEU A 14 76.20 17.99 3.38
C LEU A 14 76.60 19.42 2.91
N SER A 15 77.73 19.58 2.20
CA SER A 15 78.08 20.87 1.64
C SER A 15 78.47 20.86 0.16
N LEU A 16 78.29 19.77 -0.58
CA LEU A 16 78.65 19.71 -2.01
C LEU A 16 77.55 19.28 -2.98
N GLY A 17 76.28 19.19 -2.48
CA GLY A 17 75.14 18.74 -3.30
C GLY A 17 74.10 19.85 -3.66
N ARG A 18 74.31 21.09 -3.26
CA ARG A 18 73.27 22.15 -3.41
C ARG A 18 73.28 22.99 -4.69
N THR A 19 74.26 22.83 -5.59
CA THR A 19 74.34 23.66 -6.76
C THR A 19 73.83 23.02 -8.07
N TRP A 20 73.53 21.72 -8.06
CA TRP A 20 73.02 21.02 -9.26
C TRP A 20 71.49 20.79 -9.21
N TYR A 21 70.85 20.88 -8.08
CA TYR A 21 69.41 20.75 -8.00
C TYR A 21 68.61 22.04 -8.33
N ALA A 22 69.28 23.20 -8.26
CA ALA A 22 68.61 24.47 -8.56
C ALA A 22 68.51 24.74 -10.09
N ILE A 23 69.32 24.10 -10.92
CA ILE A 23 69.29 24.28 -12.40
C ILE A 23 68.31 23.27 -13.04
N LEU A 24 68.07 22.08 -12.43
CA LEU A 24 67.10 21.11 -12.95
C LEU A 24 65.67 21.46 -12.56
N PHE A 25 65.46 22.16 -11.43
CA PHE A 25 64.13 22.63 -11.02
C PHE A 25 63.66 23.89 -11.74
N GLY A 26 64.61 24.72 -12.25
CA GLY A 26 64.31 25.92 -13.04
C GLY A 26 63.86 25.63 -14.48
N LEU A 27 64.23 24.47 -15.05
CA LEU A 27 63.87 24.06 -16.41
C LEU A 27 62.60 23.19 -16.48
N ILE A 28 62.16 22.64 -15.33
CA ILE A 28 60.88 21.90 -15.26
C ILE A 28 59.71 22.86 -14.96
N PHE A 29 59.94 24.02 -14.33
CA PHE A 29 58.89 25.02 -14.06
C PHE A 29 58.57 25.96 -15.23
N SER A 30 59.36 26.00 -16.31
CA SER A 30 59.08 26.84 -17.47
C SER A 30 58.33 26.14 -18.63
N THR A 31 57.98 24.83 -18.46
CA THR A 31 57.15 24.10 -19.42
C THR A 31 55.80 23.64 -18.86
N ILE A 32 55.45 24.06 -17.63
CA ILE A 32 54.09 23.87 -17.04
C ILE A 32 53.34 25.21 -17.12
N ALA A 33 53.45 25.91 -18.19
CA ALA A 33 52.63 27.09 -18.43
C ALA A 33 51.91 26.91 -19.77
N TYR A 34 50.70 26.57 -19.69
CA TYR A 34 49.64 26.42 -20.67
C TYR A 34 49.13 24.96 -20.78
N VAL A 35 48.72 24.39 -19.67
CA VAL A 35 47.48 23.59 -19.71
C VAL A 35 46.40 24.66 -19.76
N PRO A 36 45.65 24.86 -20.85
CA PRO A 36 44.42 25.64 -20.74
C PRO A 36 43.66 25.01 -19.60
N SER A 37 43.35 25.81 -18.58
CA SER A 37 42.32 25.43 -17.62
C SER A 37 41.13 25.03 -18.49
N ALA A 38 40.97 23.72 -18.72
CA ALA A 38 39.72 23.22 -19.16
C ALA A 38 38.75 23.79 -18.12
N LEU A 39 38.01 24.83 -18.51
CA LEU A 39 36.90 25.36 -17.75
C LEU A 39 36.12 24.11 -17.41
N CYS A 40 36.19 23.71 -16.13
CA CYS A 40 35.31 22.67 -15.63
C CYS A 40 33.92 23.26 -15.84
N GLN A 41 33.33 22.96 -16.98
CA GLN A 41 31.99 23.42 -17.31
C GLN A 41 31.10 22.81 -16.23
N THR A 42 30.56 23.65 -15.38
CA THR A 42 29.63 23.20 -14.34
C THR A 42 28.42 22.59 -15.03
N VAL A 43 28.28 21.32 -14.85
CA VAL A 43 27.10 20.55 -15.30
C VAL A 43 25.96 20.85 -14.35
N ASP A 44 24.78 21.09 -14.90
CA ASP A 44 23.58 21.43 -14.14
C ASP A 44 22.37 20.71 -14.73
N THR A 45 21.24 20.70 -14.01
CA THR A 45 20.02 20.09 -14.50
C THR A 45 19.05 21.13 -15.07
N TYR A 46 18.42 20.78 -16.19
CA TYR A 46 17.49 21.65 -16.91
C TYR A 46 16.22 20.90 -17.29
N ARG A 47 15.06 21.58 -17.17
CA ARG A 47 13.80 21.17 -17.79
C ARG A 47 13.73 21.68 -19.20
N VAL A 48 13.68 20.79 -20.18
CA VAL A 48 13.54 21.11 -21.60
C VAL A 48 12.10 20.85 -22.04
N TYR A 49 11.29 21.91 -22.12
CA TYR A 49 9.90 21.83 -22.49
C TYR A 49 9.75 21.71 -24.00
N LEU A 50 9.01 20.70 -24.46
CA LEU A 50 8.75 20.44 -25.86
C LEU A 50 7.48 21.18 -26.32
N SER A 51 7.46 21.66 -27.57
CA SER A 51 6.35 22.40 -28.13
C SER A 51 5.12 21.51 -28.40
N ASN A 52 5.35 20.24 -28.75
CA ASN A 52 4.32 19.26 -29.08
C ASN A 52 4.85 17.83 -28.86
N LYS A 53 4.00 16.85 -29.14
CA LYS A 53 4.35 15.41 -29.07
C LYS A 53 4.50 14.78 -30.46
N GLY A 54 5.14 15.51 -31.38
CA GLY A 54 5.28 15.12 -32.78
C GLY A 54 4.15 15.69 -33.65
N ILE A 55 4.25 15.46 -34.95
CA ILE A 55 3.33 16.01 -35.97
C ILE A 55 2.22 15.02 -36.35
N ALA A 56 2.28 13.77 -35.89
CA ALA A 56 1.29 12.76 -36.23
C ALA A 56 -0.05 13.07 -35.56
N PRO A 57 -1.19 12.91 -36.25
CA PRO A 57 -2.50 13.11 -35.65
C PRO A 57 -2.78 12.05 -34.58
N PHE A 58 -3.36 12.47 -33.45
CA PHE A 58 -3.78 11.57 -32.39
C PHE A 58 -5.20 11.06 -32.68
N VAL A 59 -5.29 10.02 -33.48
CA VAL A 59 -6.55 9.38 -33.89
C VAL A 59 -6.45 7.86 -33.73
N PRO A 60 -7.57 7.17 -33.49
CA PRO A 60 -7.60 5.71 -33.39
C PRO A 60 -6.87 5.04 -34.55
N GLY A 61 -5.94 4.13 -34.25
CA GLY A 61 -5.12 3.41 -35.24
C GLY A 61 -3.82 4.12 -35.62
N SER A 62 -3.60 5.38 -35.26
CA SER A 62 -2.29 6.02 -35.44
C SER A 62 -1.24 5.41 -34.48
N THR A 63 0.05 5.44 -34.84
CA THR A 63 1.13 4.91 -34.02
C THR A 63 1.13 5.53 -32.62
N VAL A 64 1.07 6.85 -32.53
CA VAL A 64 1.06 7.56 -31.24
C VAL A 64 -0.16 7.22 -30.38
N TYR A 65 -1.32 6.96 -31.00
CA TYR A 65 -2.51 6.52 -30.27
C TYR A 65 -2.33 5.11 -29.69
N ASN A 66 -1.80 4.17 -30.48
CA ASN A 66 -1.57 2.81 -30.04
C ASN A 66 -0.47 2.76 -28.96
N GLU A 67 0.65 3.44 -29.15
CA GLU A 67 1.70 3.57 -28.13
C GLU A 67 1.15 4.15 -26.82
N THR A 68 0.27 5.15 -26.90
CA THR A 68 -0.37 5.72 -25.70
C THR A 68 -1.25 4.70 -24.99
N LYS A 69 -2.04 3.95 -25.75
CA LYS A 69 -2.91 2.90 -25.20
C LYS A 69 -2.09 1.81 -24.52
N ASP A 70 -0.98 1.40 -25.12
CA ASP A 70 -0.11 0.32 -24.61
C ASP A 70 0.66 0.72 -23.34
N LEU A 71 0.86 2.03 -23.13
CA LEU A 71 1.44 2.55 -21.88
C LEU A 71 0.50 2.42 -20.66
N LEU A 72 -0.81 2.33 -20.89
CA LEU A 72 -1.82 2.34 -19.85
C LEU A 72 -2.30 0.91 -19.59
N SER A 73 -2.16 0.46 -18.36
CA SER A 73 -2.66 -0.87 -17.98
C SER A 73 -4.19 -0.96 -18.08
N ASP A 74 -4.72 -2.16 -18.25
CA ASP A 74 -6.17 -2.40 -18.21
C ASP A 74 -6.80 -1.90 -16.91
N ARG A 75 -6.06 -1.99 -15.79
CA ARG A 75 -6.49 -1.47 -14.50
C ARG A 75 -6.62 0.06 -14.54
N CYS A 76 -5.66 0.75 -15.15
CA CYS A 76 -5.71 2.20 -15.37
C CYS A 76 -6.96 2.59 -16.16
N LEU A 77 -7.19 1.93 -17.29
CA LEU A 77 -8.36 2.22 -18.14
C LEU A 77 -9.68 1.93 -17.41
N LYS A 78 -9.77 0.85 -16.65
CA LYS A 78 -10.94 0.55 -15.80
C LYS A 78 -11.15 1.61 -14.71
N ARG A 79 -10.09 2.10 -14.07
CA ARG A 79 -10.21 3.17 -13.07
C ARG A 79 -10.67 4.47 -13.72
N ARG A 80 -10.08 4.89 -14.86
CA ARG A 80 -10.46 6.09 -15.60
C ARG A 80 -11.92 6.05 -16.06
N ALA A 81 -12.42 4.87 -16.43
CA ALA A 81 -13.82 4.69 -16.85
C ALA A 81 -14.86 4.99 -15.76
N LYS A 82 -14.45 5.14 -14.49
CA LYS A 82 -15.32 5.59 -13.39
C LYS A 82 -15.58 7.11 -13.44
N VAL A 83 -14.70 7.88 -14.07
CA VAL A 83 -14.70 9.36 -14.05
C VAL A 83 -14.71 9.98 -15.43
N LEU A 84 -14.36 9.24 -16.47
CA LEU A 84 -14.27 9.71 -17.86
C LEU A 84 -15.27 8.98 -18.77
N PRO A 85 -15.73 9.62 -19.84
CA PRO A 85 -16.50 8.95 -20.90
C PRO A 85 -15.70 7.81 -21.52
N LYS A 86 -16.37 6.69 -21.84
CA LYS A 86 -15.73 5.48 -22.38
C LYS A 86 -14.93 5.73 -23.67
N ASP A 87 -15.33 6.70 -24.47
CA ASP A 87 -14.69 7.04 -25.75
C ASP A 87 -13.50 8.00 -25.59
N SER A 88 -13.20 8.45 -24.36
CA SER A 88 -12.20 9.47 -24.06
C SER A 88 -11.37 9.12 -22.83
N LEU A 89 -11.02 7.83 -22.69
CA LEU A 89 -10.26 7.36 -21.52
C LEU A 89 -8.82 7.86 -21.47
N PHE A 90 -8.26 8.30 -22.61
CA PHE A 90 -6.92 8.86 -22.70
C PHE A 90 -6.84 9.87 -23.87
N SER A 91 -5.85 10.72 -23.84
CA SER A 91 -5.67 11.83 -24.78
C SER A 91 -4.22 11.97 -25.23
N ILE A 92 -3.94 12.93 -26.11
CA ILE A 92 -2.57 13.28 -26.51
C ILE A 92 -1.70 13.68 -25.30
N GLN A 93 -2.29 14.15 -24.19
CA GLN A 93 -1.54 14.45 -22.96
C GLN A 93 -0.88 13.21 -22.37
N ASP A 94 -1.50 12.05 -22.51
CA ASP A 94 -0.97 10.76 -22.03
C ASP A 94 0.11 10.17 -22.94
N ALA A 95 0.20 10.65 -24.19
CA ALA A 95 1.16 10.12 -25.15
C ALA A 95 2.60 10.26 -24.67
N PRO A 96 3.49 9.32 -25.03
CA PRO A 96 4.90 9.44 -24.75
C PRO A 96 5.47 10.73 -25.38
N LEU A 97 6.59 11.20 -24.85
CA LEU A 97 7.34 12.26 -25.49
C LEU A 97 7.81 11.77 -26.87
N TYR A 98 7.78 12.66 -27.87
CA TYR A 98 8.17 12.30 -29.22
C TYR A 98 9.64 11.84 -29.29
N ALA A 99 9.86 10.56 -29.53
CA ALA A 99 11.17 9.93 -29.47
C ALA A 99 12.24 10.64 -30.30
N PRO A 100 11.97 11.10 -31.55
CA PRO A 100 12.97 11.84 -32.33
C PRO A 100 13.48 13.12 -31.66
N TYR A 101 12.61 13.83 -30.89
CA TYR A 101 13.07 15.03 -30.14
C TYR A 101 13.98 14.64 -28.99
N VAL A 102 13.60 13.60 -28.25
CA VAL A 102 14.41 13.09 -27.13
C VAL A 102 15.77 12.58 -27.62
N ASP A 103 15.81 11.90 -28.76
CA ASP A 103 17.06 11.39 -29.34
C ASP A 103 17.93 12.51 -29.89
N ASP A 104 17.34 13.57 -30.46
CA ASP A 104 18.10 14.75 -30.90
C ASP A 104 18.67 15.52 -29.69
N ILE A 105 17.94 15.61 -28.58
CA ILE A 105 18.45 16.14 -27.30
C ILE A 105 19.66 15.33 -26.83
N LYS A 106 19.57 14.01 -26.78
CA LYS A 106 20.70 13.13 -26.38
C LYS A 106 21.93 13.32 -27.28
N LYS A 107 21.75 13.53 -28.60
CA LYS A 107 22.86 13.77 -29.56
C LYS A 107 23.62 15.05 -29.26
N THR A 108 23.07 15.99 -28.50
CA THR A 108 23.78 17.19 -28.05
C THR A 108 24.81 16.93 -26.93
N GLY A 109 24.84 15.70 -26.39
CA GLY A 109 25.61 15.33 -25.20
C GLY A 109 24.87 15.48 -23.87
N ALA A 110 23.62 15.95 -23.90
CA ALA A 110 22.80 16.04 -22.70
C ALA A 110 22.34 14.66 -22.22
N VAL A 111 22.45 14.39 -20.91
CA VAL A 111 21.98 13.17 -20.27
C VAL A 111 20.52 13.35 -19.88
N VAL A 112 19.63 12.53 -20.42
CA VAL A 112 18.19 12.58 -20.08
C VAL A 112 17.98 11.81 -18.79
N LEU A 113 17.57 12.52 -17.72
CA LEU A 113 17.30 11.95 -16.39
C LEU A 113 15.84 11.50 -16.27
N LEU A 114 14.88 12.38 -16.62
CA LEU A 114 13.45 12.13 -16.46
C LEU A 114 12.65 12.50 -17.71
N ARG A 115 11.50 11.88 -17.89
CA ARG A 115 10.54 12.17 -18.96
C ARG A 115 9.16 12.35 -18.36
N LEU A 116 8.60 13.54 -18.47
CA LEU A 116 7.28 13.87 -17.91
C LEU A 116 6.27 14.08 -19.05
N ARG A 117 5.39 13.11 -19.21
CA ARG A 117 4.42 13.05 -20.31
C ARG A 117 3.37 14.16 -20.20
N TRP A 118 2.76 14.33 -19.03
CA TRP A 118 1.66 15.26 -18.85
C TRP A 118 2.08 16.71 -19.02
N SER A 119 3.29 17.04 -18.63
CA SER A 119 3.85 18.39 -18.76
C SER A 119 4.71 18.59 -20.01
N ASN A 120 4.92 17.53 -20.81
CA ASN A 120 5.62 17.52 -22.10
C ASN A 120 7.04 18.11 -22.02
N TYR A 121 7.86 17.62 -21.09
CA TYR A 121 9.28 17.99 -20.98
C TYR A 121 10.16 16.81 -20.56
N VAL A 122 11.46 16.96 -20.81
CA VAL A 122 12.51 16.11 -20.24
C VAL A 122 13.31 16.89 -19.22
N VAL A 123 13.77 16.23 -18.16
CA VAL A 123 14.85 16.74 -17.31
C VAL A 123 16.16 16.20 -17.84
N VAL A 124 17.11 17.09 -18.08
CA VAL A 124 18.44 16.74 -18.61
C VAL A 124 19.54 17.30 -17.73
N GLU A 125 20.67 16.59 -17.68
CA GLU A 125 21.91 17.07 -17.12
C GLU A 125 22.83 17.49 -18.29
N CYS A 126 23.30 18.72 -18.29
CA CYS A 126 24.22 19.25 -19.31
C CYS A 126 24.92 20.54 -18.85
N ASP A 127 25.92 20.99 -19.59
CA ASP A 127 26.49 22.29 -19.37
C ASP A 127 25.63 23.44 -19.92
N SER A 128 25.97 24.67 -19.57
CA SER A 128 25.22 25.87 -19.98
C SER A 128 25.26 26.11 -21.48
N SER A 129 26.31 25.68 -22.18
CA SER A 129 26.43 25.83 -23.64
C SER A 129 25.47 24.89 -24.36
N THR A 130 25.39 23.66 -23.93
CA THR A 130 24.42 22.67 -24.40
C THR A 130 22.98 23.12 -24.09
N ALA A 131 22.71 23.65 -22.90
CA ALA A 131 21.38 24.22 -22.55
C ALA A 131 21.01 25.39 -23.50
N ASN A 132 21.95 26.25 -23.87
CA ASN A 132 21.72 27.33 -24.85
C ASN A 132 21.47 26.78 -26.26
N MET A 133 22.20 25.73 -26.67
CA MET A 133 21.96 25.03 -27.94
C MET A 133 20.54 24.43 -27.97
N LEU A 134 20.12 23.82 -26.89
CA LEU A 134 18.74 23.26 -26.76
C LEU A 134 17.66 24.33 -26.88
N ARG A 135 17.87 25.56 -26.35
CA ARG A 135 16.94 26.69 -26.52
C ARG A 135 16.71 27.08 -27.98
N SER A 136 17.71 26.86 -28.86
CA SER A 136 17.63 27.20 -30.30
C SER A 136 16.87 26.15 -31.13
N LYS A 137 16.55 24.99 -30.58
CA LYS A 137 15.87 23.93 -31.33
C LYS A 137 14.41 24.30 -31.60
N PRO A 138 13.88 24.14 -32.83
CA PRO A 138 12.56 24.60 -33.22
C PRO A 138 11.41 23.91 -32.46
N TYR A 139 11.65 22.73 -31.91
CA TYR A 139 10.68 21.97 -31.13
C TYR A 139 10.80 22.22 -29.62
N VAL A 140 11.74 23.03 -29.17
CA VAL A 140 11.90 23.40 -27.75
C VAL A 140 11.18 24.72 -27.48
N ARG A 141 10.22 24.69 -26.57
CA ARG A 141 9.46 25.88 -26.16
C ARG A 141 10.21 26.72 -25.12
N ALA A 142 10.87 26.05 -24.18
CA ALA A 142 11.61 26.68 -23.09
C ALA A 142 12.65 25.72 -22.52
N VAL A 143 13.73 26.29 -21.96
CA VAL A 143 14.69 25.56 -21.12
C VAL A 143 14.88 26.33 -19.83
N THR A 144 14.53 25.75 -18.71
CA THR A 144 14.67 26.32 -17.37
C THR A 144 15.63 25.48 -16.55
N ARG A 145 16.46 26.14 -15.76
CA ARG A 145 17.37 25.46 -14.84
C ARG A 145 16.57 24.78 -13.73
N THR A 146 17.01 23.57 -13.31
CA THR A 146 16.46 22.83 -12.17
C THR A 146 17.53 22.73 -11.11
N ALA A 147 18.27 23.47 -10.72
CA ALA A 147 19.47 23.50 -9.87
C ALA A 147 19.78 22.22 -9.09
N GLU A 148 20.56 21.30 -9.67
CA GLU A 148 21.26 20.20 -9.01
C GLU A 148 22.75 20.21 -9.39
N LEU A 149 23.66 20.02 -8.41
CA LEU A 149 25.12 20.06 -8.63
C LEU A 149 25.79 18.69 -8.39
N PHE A 150 25.10 17.56 -8.55
CA PHE A 150 25.70 16.26 -8.33
C PHE A 150 26.02 15.54 -9.65
N LYS A 151 27.20 14.92 -9.69
CA LYS A 151 27.57 13.99 -10.74
C LYS A 151 26.75 12.72 -10.59
N THR A 152 25.75 12.54 -11.42
CA THR A 152 25.13 11.24 -11.62
C THR A 152 26.12 10.32 -12.31
N LEU A 153 26.38 9.16 -11.71
CA LEU A 153 26.98 8.05 -12.41
C LEU A 153 25.97 7.60 -13.48
N ALA A 154 26.40 7.58 -14.73
CA ALA A 154 25.54 7.25 -15.85
C ALA A 154 24.89 5.88 -15.64
N ALA A 155 23.63 5.84 -15.30
CA ALA A 155 22.83 4.64 -15.29
C ALA A 155 22.26 4.42 -16.69
N ASN A 156 22.85 3.48 -17.40
CA ASN A 156 22.33 2.97 -18.65
C ASN A 156 21.41 1.77 -18.35
N THR A 157 20.15 2.00 -18.05
CA THR A 157 19.11 0.99 -18.31
C THR A 157 17.73 1.65 -18.32
N ALA A 158 17.06 1.55 -19.45
CA ALA A 158 15.61 1.75 -19.48
C ALA A 158 14.96 0.71 -18.55
N PRO A 159 13.85 1.05 -17.88
CA PRO A 159 13.12 0.06 -17.08
C PRO A 159 12.82 -1.15 -17.95
N SER A 160 13.26 -2.34 -17.51
CA SER A 160 12.86 -3.58 -18.16
C SER A 160 11.34 -3.66 -18.10
N GLU A 161 10.72 -3.99 -19.23
CA GLU A 161 9.30 -4.24 -19.31
C GLU A 161 8.95 -5.39 -18.35
N TYR A 162 8.38 -5.05 -17.19
CA TYR A 162 7.79 -6.05 -16.33
C TYR A 162 6.49 -6.51 -16.98
N SER A 163 6.49 -7.78 -17.35
CA SER A 163 5.29 -8.54 -17.68
C SER A 163 4.21 -8.27 -16.62
N SER A 164 3.02 -7.89 -17.05
CA SER A 164 1.85 -7.77 -16.22
C SER A 164 1.48 -9.15 -15.68
N SER A 165 2.10 -9.56 -14.58
CA SER A 165 1.55 -10.66 -13.81
C SER A 165 0.19 -10.22 -13.30
N ALA A 166 -0.84 -11.01 -13.58
CA ALA A 166 -2.16 -10.81 -13.01
C ALA A 166 -2.01 -10.56 -11.51
N LEU A 167 -2.64 -9.49 -10.99
CA LEU A 167 -2.76 -9.26 -9.57
C LEU A 167 -3.40 -10.51 -8.96
N SER A 168 -2.57 -11.43 -8.45
CA SER A 168 -3.07 -12.48 -7.61
C SER A 168 -3.68 -11.78 -6.41
N THR A 169 -4.96 -12.03 -6.16
CA THR A 169 -5.58 -11.72 -4.88
C THR A 169 -4.77 -12.51 -3.86
N VAL A 170 -3.85 -11.86 -3.18
CA VAL A 170 -3.17 -12.46 -2.04
C VAL A 170 -4.26 -12.61 -0.98
N SER A 171 -4.81 -13.80 -0.90
CA SER A 171 -5.55 -14.21 0.27
C SER A 171 -4.53 -14.23 1.41
N LEU A 172 -4.74 -13.41 2.44
CA LEU A 172 -3.98 -13.51 3.70
C LEU A 172 -4.29 -14.82 4.43
N ASP A 173 -4.58 -15.88 3.69
CA ASP A 173 -5.21 -17.11 4.12
C ASP A 173 -4.23 -18.14 4.71
N THR A 174 -2.96 -17.84 4.80
CA THR A 174 -1.99 -18.77 5.39
C THR A 174 -1.37 -18.22 6.67
N GLY A 175 -2.00 -18.52 7.80
CA GLY A 175 -1.42 -18.30 9.12
C GLY A 175 -1.74 -16.97 9.80
N CYS A 176 -2.75 -16.25 9.36
CA CYS A 176 -3.25 -15.05 10.01
C CYS A 176 -3.93 -15.40 11.34
N GLY A 177 -3.22 -15.20 12.45
CA GLY A 177 -3.85 -15.09 13.77
C GLY A 177 -4.85 -13.93 13.80
N SER A 178 -5.74 -13.89 14.79
CA SER A 178 -6.62 -12.76 15.04
C SER A 178 -5.84 -11.44 14.93
N PHE A 179 -6.52 -10.35 14.49
CA PHE A 179 -5.90 -9.01 14.47
C PHE A 179 -5.52 -8.57 15.89
N ARG A 180 -4.38 -9.07 16.37
CA ARG A 180 -3.78 -8.67 17.64
C ARG A 180 -2.90 -7.46 17.37
N TYR A 181 -3.50 -6.27 17.55
CA TYR A 181 -2.87 -5.00 17.15
C TYR A 181 -1.64 -4.61 17.97
N GLY A 182 -1.47 -5.18 19.18
CA GLY A 182 -0.48 -4.66 20.11
C GLY A 182 -0.62 -3.14 20.29
N PRO A 183 0.47 -2.39 20.37
CA PRO A 183 0.40 -0.94 20.58
C PRO A 183 -0.19 -0.16 19.39
N SER A 184 -0.30 -0.75 18.19
CA SER A 184 -0.90 -0.09 17.01
C SER A 184 -2.45 -0.03 17.02
N TYR A 185 -3.11 -0.55 18.07
CA TYR A 185 -4.57 -0.54 18.19
C TYR A 185 -5.16 0.86 18.06
N ARG A 186 -4.62 1.81 18.79
CA ARG A 186 -5.14 3.18 18.90
C ARG A 186 -5.28 3.87 17.54
N GLN A 187 -4.23 3.86 16.73
CA GLN A 187 -4.21 4.53 15.42
C GLN A 187 -5.23 3.96 14.44
N ASN A 188 -5.48 2.65 14.48
CA ASN A 188 -6.48 1.98 13.65
C ASN A 188 -7.91 2.18 14.16
N ASN A 189 -8.09 2.11 15.50
CA ASN A 189 -9.40 2.27 16.12
C ASN A 189 -9.98 3.66 15.94
N MET A 190 -9.16 4.70 16.02
CA MET A 190 -9.60 6.08 15.80
C MET A 190 -10.22 6.27 14.42
N LEU A 191 -9.69 5.61 13.38
CA LEU A 191 -10.23 5.63 12.01
C LEU A 191 -11.43 4.71 11.81
N GLY A 192 -11.78 3.86 12.78
CA GLY A 192 -12.80 2.83 12.63
C GLY A 192 -12.36 1.63 11.77
N ALA A 193 -11.05 1.51 11.49
CA ALA A 193 -10.50 0.42 10.70
C ALA A 193 -10.59 -0.93 11.42
N THR A 194 -10.48 -0.95 12.75
CA THR A 194 -10.59 -2.18 13.56
C THR A 194 -11.91 -2.91 13.34
N THR A 195 -13.00 -2.18 13.15
CA THR A 195 -14.32 -2.77 12.85
C THR A 195 -14.34 -3.42 11.46
N LEU A 196 -13.73 -2.79 10.45
CA LEU A 196 -13.61 -3.37 9.11
C LEU A 196 -12.72 -4.62 9.12
N HIS A 197 -11.61 -4.57 9.86
CA HIS A 197 -10.72 -5.72 10.02
C HIS A 197 -11.43 -6.91 10.71
N SER A 198 -12.25 -6.66 11.73
CA SER A 198 -13.04 -7.74 12.35
C SER A 198 -14.08 -8.37 11.41
N MET A 199 -14.40 -7.68 10.32
CA MET A 199 -15.20 -8.22 9.21
C MET A 199 -14.34 -8.86 8.11
N GLY A 200 -13.01 -8.96 8.27
CA GLY A 200 -12.09 -9.49 7.26
C GLY A 200 -11.81 -8.54 6.09
N ILE A 201 -12.17 -7.26 6.21
CA ILE A 201 -11.94 -6.23 5.19
C ILE A 201 -10.58 -5.60 5.44
N THR A 202 -9.61 -5.90 4.58
CA THR A 202 -8.17 -5.58 4.77
C THR A 202 -7.58 -4.70 3.68
N GLY A 203 -8.40 -4.26 2.70
CA GLY A 203 -7.92 -3.52 1.52
C GLY A 203 -7.58 -4.39 0.31
N SER A 204 -7.89 -5.69 0.36
CA SER A 204 -7.65 -6.62 -0.75
C SER A 204 -8.27 -6.14 -2.06
N GLY A 205 -7.55 -6.30 -3.18
CA GLY A 205 -7.97 -5.86 -4.51
C GLY A 205 -7.62 -4.39 -4.82
N VAL A 206 -7.18 -3.61 -3.84
CA VAL A 206 -6.74 -2.21 -4.03
C VAL A 206 -5.24 -2.16 -4.33
N LEU A 207 -4.85 -1.34 -5.29
CA LEU A 207 -3.46 -1.03 -5.59
C LEU A 207 -3.11 0.34 -5.02
N MET A 208 -2.19 0.36 -4.06
CA MET A 208 -1.70 1.57 -3.40
C MET A 208 -0.33 1.96 -3.97
N GLY A 209 -0.10 3.25 -4.21
CA GLY A 209 1.22 3.81 -4.51
C GLY A 209 1.81 4.52 -3.29
N MET A 210 3.08 4.26 -2.98
CA MET A 210 3.80 4.96 -1.90
C MET A 210 4.97 5.75 -2.47
N ILE A 211 5.04 7.05 -2.15
CA ILE A 211 6.16 7.93 -2.52
C ILE A 211 6.84 8.39 -1.23
N ASP A 212 8.16 8.18 -1.16
CA ASP A 212 8.98 8.59 -0.01
C ASP A 212 10.48 8.52 -0.33
N ASN A 213 11.31 8.62 0.70
CA ASN A 213 12.79 8.57 0.61
C ASN A 213 13.37 7.15 0.41
N GLY A 214 12.54 6.12 0.32
CA GLY A 214 12.94 4.73 0.14
C GLY A 214 12.21 3.76 1.07
N PHE A 215 12.37 2.44 0.78
CA PHE A 215 11.57 1.41 1.44
C PHE A 215 12.39 0.12 1.65
N ARG A 216 12.86 -0.13 2.88
CA ARG A 216 13.61 -1.34 3.25
C ARG A 216 12.65 -2.48 3.65
N TRP A 217 11.65 -2.73 2.83
CA TRP A 217 10.59 -3.67 3.14
C TRP A 217 11.06 -5.13 3.31
N ARG A 218 12.16 -5.52 2.67
CA ARG A 218 12.74 -6.88 2.80
C ARG A 218 13.42 -7.12 4.15
N ALA A 219 13.65 -6.09 4.95
CA ALA A 219 14.39 -6.19 6.21
C ALA A 219 13.52 -6.32 7.45
N HIS A 220 12.19 -6.16 7.34
CA HIS A 220 11.31 -6.17 8.50
C HIS A 220 10.13 -7.14 8.30
N ASP A 221 9.84 -7.93 9.33
CA ASP A 221 8.89 -9.04 9.27
C ASP A 221 7.43 -8.59 9.09
N CYS A 222 7.08 -7.33 9.41
CA CYS A 222 5.74 -6.81 9.15
C CYS A 222 5.37 -6.72 7.66
N PHE A 223 6.33 -6.90 6.76
CA PHE A 223 6.10 -6.88 5.31
C PHE A 223 6.17 -8.26 4.65
N ASN A 224 6.39 -9.35 5.42
CA ASN A 224 6.55 -10.69 4.86
C ASN A 224 5.37 -11.15 3.99
N ASN A 225 4.17 -10.66 4.26
CA ASN A 225 2.94 -11.00 3.52
C ASN A 225 2.47 -9.87 2.60
N LEU A 226 3.22 -8.78 2.50
CA LEU A 226 2.84 -7.63 1.67
C LEU A 226 3.16 -7.90 0.19
N ASN A 227 2.17 -7.69 -0.68
CA ASN A 227 2.34 -7.82 -2.12
C ASN A 227 2.95 -6.54 -2.71
N ILE A 228 4.26 -6.53 -2.92
CA ILE A 228 4.93 -5.47 -3.67
C ILE A 228 4.88 -5.84 -5.15
N VAL A 229 4.06 -5.12 -5.91
CA VAL A 229 3.85 -5.36 -7.35
C VAL A 229 5.04 -4.89 -8.18
N ALA A 230 5.57 -3.71 -7.85
CA ALA A 230 6.80 -3.16 -8.43
C ALA A 230 7.36 -2.05 -7.55
N GLU A 231 8.63 -1.74 -7.73
CA GLU A 231 9.31 -0.63 -7.09
C GLU A 231 10.22 0.09 -8.10
N TYR A 232 10.44 1.39 -7.91
CA TYR A 232 11.33 2.18 -8.76
C TYR A 232 12.02 3.30 -7.98
N ASP A 233 13.33 3.40 -8.15
CA ASP A 233 14.18 4.47 -7.63
C ASP A 233 14.41 5.54 -8.72
N TYR A 234 13.82 6.72 -8.53
CA TYR A 234 13.96 7.86 -9.43
C TYR A 234 15.26 8.64 -9.21
N MET A 235 16.02 8.34 -8.14
CA MET A 235 17.33 8.95 -7.91
C MET A 235 18.40 8.29 -8.79
N PHE A 236 18.42 6.96 -8.80
CA PHE A 236 19.44 6.17 -9.49
C PHE A 236 18.91 5.46 -10.74
N ASN A 237 17.61 5.58 -11.05
CA ASN A 237 16.93 4.98 -12.19
C ASN A 237 17.04 3.45 -12.22
N ASP A 238 16.75 2.81 -11.11
CA ASP A 238 16.72 1.35 -10.96
C ASP A 238 15.45 0.86 -10.27
N SER A 239 15.40 -0.41 -9.89
CA SER A 239 14.26 -1.05 -9.27
C SER A 239 14.52 -1.44 -7.80
N LEU A 240 15.42 -0.77 -7.10
CA LEU A 240 15.75 -1.00 -5.71
C LEU A 240 15.43 0.24 -4.87
N THR A 241 14.32 0.21 -4.13
CA THR A 241 13.92 1.33 -3.25
C THR A 241 14.50 1.25 -1.85
N GLY A 242 15.08 0.12 -1.46
CA GLY A 242 15.86 -0.01 -0.23
C GLY A 242 17.27 0.59 -0.39
N ASN A 243 17.92 0.90 0.71
CA ASN A 243 19.29 1.42 0.68
C ASN A 243 20.28 0.49 -0.01
N ASP A 244 21.15 1.10 -0.77
CA ASP A 244 22.33 0.45 -1.35
C ASP A 244 23.62 1.25 -1.05
N SER A 245 24.70 0.99 -1.81
CA SER A 245 25.99 1.62 -1.61
C SER A 245 26.04 3.10 -2.05
N LEU A 246 25.06 3.58 -2.80
CA LEU A 246 24.96 4.96 -3.29
C LEU A 246 24.18 5.86 -2.32
N ASP A 247 23.45 5.26 -1.40
CA ASP A 247 22.59 5.95 -0.44
C ASP A 247 23.32 6.35 0.85
N VAL A 248 22.74 7.31 1.58
CA VAL A 248 23.11 7.56 2.97
C VAL A 248 22.48 6.50 3.89
N PRO A 249 23.08 6.17 5.04
CA PRO A 249 22.65 5.02 5.86
C PRO A 249 21.18 5.04 6.31
N SER A 250 20.57 6.22 6.46
CA SER A 250 19.18 6.40 6.92
C SER A 250 18.18 6.70 5.80
N GLN A 251 18.61 6.61 4.54
CA GLN A 251 17.85 7.05 3.38
C GLN A 251 16.42 6.49 3.34
N ASP A 252 16.21 5.20 3.61
CA ASP A 252 14.93 4.50 3.48
C ASP A 252 14.15 4.35 4.80
N GLY A 253 14.57 5.00 5.87
CA GLY A 253 13.96 4.81 7.20
C GLY A 253 12.54 5.36 7.30
N HIS A 254 12.31 6.58 6.80
CA HIS A 254 11.04 7.28 6.90
C HIS A 254 9.96 6.62 6.02
N GLY A 255 10.27 6.32 4.75
CA GLY A 255 9.32 5.65 3.88
C GLY A 255 8.95 4.25 4.36
N SER A 256 9.92 3.49 4.91
CA SER A 256 9.64 2.19 5.55
C SER A 256 8.66 2.33 6.72
N ALA A 257 8.84 3.35 7.56
CA ALA A 257 7.92 3.64 8.66
C ALA A 257 6.51 3.99 8.14
N CYS A 258 6.40 4.84 7.13
CA CYS A 258 5.13 5.20 6.48
C CYS A 258 4.43 3.98 5.86
N LEU A 259 5.17 3.11 5.17
CA LEU A 259 4.64 1.87 4.60
C LEU A 259 4.07 0.94 5.68
N SER A 260 4.73 0.86 6.84
CA SER A 260 4.27 0.01 7.95
C SER A 260 2.93 0.48 8.54
N ILE A 261 2.69 1.79 8.58
CA ILE A 261 1.42 2.36 9.03
C ILE A 261 0.29 2.05 8.03
N ALA A 262 0.58 2.15 6.72
CA ALA A 262 -0.41 1.84 5.70
C ALA A 262 -0.73 0.36 5.61
N ALA A 263 0.29 -0.52 5.59
CA ALA A 263 0.15 -1.89 5.12
C ALA A 263 0.96 -2.95 5.90
N GLY A 264 1.61 -2.59 7.00
CA GLY A 264 2.34 -3.56 7.82
C GLY A 264 1.43 -4.61 8.46
N PHE A 265 1.93 -5.82 8.65
CA PHE A 265 1.21 -6.88 9.37
C PHE A 265 2.17 -7.72 10.21
N LEU A 266 2.21 -7.46 11.51
CA LEU A 266 2.93 -8.22 12.51
C LEU A 266 2.09 -8.27 13.78
N PRO A 267 1.34 -9.37 14.03
CA PRO A 267 0.48 -9.52 15.20
C PRO A 267 1.24 -9.23 16.51
N ASP A 268 0.51 -8.69 17.50
CA ASP A 268 1.02 -8.21 18.80
C ASP A 268 2.02 -7.05 18.75
N SER A 269 2.34 -6.54 17.56
CA SER A 269 3.35 -5.51 17.37
C SER A 269 2.81 -4.35 16.54
N ILE A 270 2.62 -4.54 15.24
CA ILE A 270 2.08 -3.50 14.35
C ILE A 270 1.14 -4.11 13.30
N ILE A 271 -0.06 -3.55 13.22
CA ILE A 271 -1.01 -3.78 12.14
C ILE A 271 -1.24 -2.44 11.44
N GLY A 272 -0.95 -2.38 10.16
CA GLY A 272 -1.26 -1.23 9.31
C GLY A 272 -2.75 -1.12 9.02
N THR A 273 -3.17 0.04 8.51
CA THR A 273 -4.60 0.30 8.30
C THR A 273 -5.20 -0.52 7.16
N ALA A 274 -4.40 -0.90 6.16
CA ALA A 274 -4.86 -1.74 5.05
C ALA A 274 -3.83 -2.84 4.71
N PRO A 275 -3.67 -3.86 5.58
CA PRO A 275 -2.61 -4.86 5.42
C PRO A 275 -2.79 -5.79 4.21
N GLY A 276 -3.95 -5.78 3.55
CA GLY A 276 -4.25 -6.61 2.38
C GLY A 276 -4.08 -5.90 1.02
N VAL A 277 -3.58 -4.67 0.99
CA VAL A 277 -3.33 -3.96 -0.27
C VAL A 277 -2.17 -4.55 -1.06
N SER A 278 -2.20 -4.35 -2.38
CA SER A 278 -1.01 -4.48 -3.22
C SER A 278 -0.33 -3.12 -3.36
N VAL A 279 1.00 -3.07 -3.45
CA VAL A 279 1.74 -1.80 -3.36
C VAL A 279 2.70 -1.61 -4.55
N LEU A 280 2.76 -0.38 -5.06
CA LEU A 280 3.86 0.15 -5.86
C LEU A 280 4.68 1.12 -5.00
N LEU A 281 6.01 1.01 -5.06
CA LEU A 281 6.93 1.85 -4.29
C LEU A 281 7.74 2.76 -5.22
N ALA A 282 7.81 4.05 -4.91
CA ALA A 282 8.61 5.02 -5.65
C ALA A 282 9.51 5.80 -4.68
N LYS A 283 10.83 5.69 -4.87
CA LYS A 283 11.82 6.46 -4.13
C LYS A 283 12.15 7.71 -4.94
N THR A 284 11.84 8.89 -4.37
CA THR A 284 11.95 10.19 -5.06
C THR A 284 12.84 11.18 -4.34
N GLU A 285 13.06 11.00 -3.03
CA GLU A 285 13.75 11.93 -2.14
C GLU A 285 15.18 11.48 -1.85
N ASP A 286 16.09 12.44 -1.77
CA ASP A 286 17.49 12.23 -1.42
C ASP A 286 17.82 12.96 -0.11
N MET A 287 18.05 12.22 0.96
CA MET A 287 18.34 12.78 2.30
C MET A 287 19.57 13.69 2.38
N ARG A 288 20.32 13.87 1.27
CA ARG A 288 21.50 14.76 1.19
C ARG A 288 21.15 16.20 0.86
N TYR A 289 19.94 16.44 0.33
CA TYR A 289 19.50 17.76 -0.12
C TYR A 289 17.97 17.86 -0.17
N GLU A 290 17.48 19.09 -0.30
CA GLU A 290 16.08 19.43 -0.56
C GLU A 290 16.03 20.30 -1.82
N ARG A 291 15.75 19.71 -2.99
CA ARG A 291 15.95 20.34 -4.30
C ARG A 291 14.73 20.18 -5.20
N ARG A 292 14.59 21.10 -6.14
CA ARG A 292 13.48 21.10 -7.11
C ARG A 292 13.44 19.89 -8.05
N ILE A 293 14.53 19.15 -8.20
CA ILE A 293 14.56 17.91 -8.98
C ILE A 293 13.65 16.83 -8.33
N GLU A 294 13.48 16.86 -7.02
CA GLU A 294 12.63 15.92 -6.28
C GLU A 294 11.16 16.11 -6.66
N GLU A 295 10.73 17.35 -6.94
CA GLU A 295 9.40 17.61 -7.49
C GLU A 295 9.19 16.96 -8.87
N ASP A 296 10.22 16.94 -9.73
CA ASP A 296 10.17 16.26 -11.04
C ASP A 296 10.09 14.74 -10.88
N ARG A 297 10.85 14.18 -9.93
CA ARG A 297 10.81 12.76 -9.58
C ARG A 297 9.45 12.37 -9.01
N TYR A 298 8.90 13.20 -8.11
CA TYR A 298 7.55 13.04 -7.57
C TYR A 298 6.50 13.00 -8.68
N ALA A 299 6.52 13.97 -9.59
CA ALA A 299 5.58 14.03 -10.71
C ALA A 299 5.71 12.81 -11.64
N ALA A 300 6.93 12.36 -11.91
CA ALA A 300 7.17 11.16 -12.69
C ALA A 300 6.63 9.89 -11.99
N ALA A 301 6.77 9.81 -10.67
CA ALA A 301 6.20 8.72 -9.87
C ALA A 301 4.65 8.72 -9.91
N ILE A 302 4.01 9.88 -9.81
CA ILE A 302 2.55 10.02 -9.95
C ILE A 302 2.09 9.59 -11.34
N GLU A 303 2.79 9.98 -12.42
CA GLU A 303 2.50 9.55 -13.79
C GLU A 303 2.63 8.01 -13.94
N TRP A 304 3.66 7.43 -13.32
CA TRP A 304 3.86 5.98 -13.32
C TRP A 304 2.75 5.25 -12.57
N PHE A 305 2.42 5.69 -11.36
CA PHE A 305 1.33 5.12 -10.56
C PHE A 305 0.01 5.16 -11.30
N GLU A 306 -0.29 6.30 -11.91
CA GLU A 306 -1.51 6.49 -12.67
C GLU A 306 -1.59 5.50 -13.83
N SER A 307 -0.53 5.37 -14.63
CA SER A 307 -0.50 4.46 -15.78
C SER A 307 -0.59 2.97 -15.40
N ARG A 308 -0.12 2.61 -14.20
CA ARG A 308 -0.23 1.25 -13.65
C ARG A 308 -1.59 0.96 -13.01
N GLY A 309 -2.43 1.98 -12.85
CA GLY A 309 -3.79 1.83 -12.31
C GLY A 309 -3.85 1.83 -10.80
N VAL A 310 -2.95 2.54 -10.13
CA VAL A 310 -3.03 2.82 -8.68
C VAL A 310 -4.38 3.48 -8.38
N ASP A 311 -5.07 2.98 -7.36
CA ASP A 311 -6.35 3.52 -6.90
C ASP A 311 -6.15 4.67 -5.91
N VAL A 312 -5.21 4.52 -4.98
CA VAL A 312 -4.86 5.51 -3.96
C VAL A 312 -3.36 5.61 -3.81
N SER A 313 -2.82 6.83 -3.81
CA SER A 313 -1.42 7.09 -3.47
C SER A 313 -1.30 7.74 -2.09
N SER A 314 -0.20 7.44 -1.39
CA SER A 314 0.21 8.08 -0.15
C SER A 314 1.58 8.70 -0.34
N SER A 315 1.70 10.00 -0.08
CA SER A 315 2.97 10.71 -0.12
C SER A 315 3.19 11.50 1.17
N SER A 316 4.22 11.11 1.90
CA SER A 316 4.58 11.73 3.17
C SER A 316 5.72 12.74 3.02
N VAL A 317 5.89 13.24 1.81
CA VAL A 317 6.90 14.22 1.39
C VAL A 317 6.24 15.54 0.97
N GLY A 318 7.03 16.60 0.92
CA GLY A 318 6.51 17.88 0.45
C GLY A 318 7.55 18.99 0.56
N TYR A 319 7.39 20.02 -0.27
CA TYR A 319 8.40 21.01 -0.58
C TYR A 319 7.93 22.42 -0.19
N TYR A 320 8.80 23.17 0.48
CA TYR A 320 8.60 24.58 0.82
C TYR A 320 9.93 25.31 0.86
N ASP A 321 10.77 25.01 1.87
CA ASP A 321 12.14 25.52 1.99
C ASP A 321 13.07 24.58 1.23
N LEU A 322 13.78 25.12 0.27
CA LEU A 322 14.74 24.39 -0.55
C LEU A 322 16.15 24.86 -0.25
N ASP A 323 17.15 24.05 -0.57
CA ASP A 323 18.55 24.41 -0.41
C ASP A 323 18.90 25.69 -1.16
N SER A 324 19.91 26.42 -0.69
CA SER A 324 20.29 27.76 -1.16
C SER A 324 20.61 27.88 -2.66
N THR A 325 20.75 26.74 -3.34
CA THR A 325 20.94 26.68 -4.81
C THR A 325 19.63 26.79 -5.57
N ASP A 326 18.51 26.55 -4.91
CA ASP A 326 17.16 26.57 -5.47
C ASP A 326 16.33 27.70 -4.84
N ILE A 327 15.31 28.15 -5.53
CA ILE A 327 14.41 29.18 -5.02
C ILE A 327 13.30 28.49 -4.22
N SER A 328 13.25 28.74 -2.91
CA SER A 328 12.19 28.28 -2.03
C SER A 328 10.82 28.85 -2.44
N TYR A 329 9.75 28.18 -2.03
CA TYR A 329 8.40 28.66 -2.26
C TYR A 329 8.07 29.87 -1.35
N SER A 330 7.34 30.82 -1.88
CA SER A 330 6.59 31.78 -1.08
C SER A 330 5.17 31.27 -0.86
N PHE A 331 4.47 31.76 0.16
CA PHE A 331 3.07 31.42 0.38
C PHE A 331 2.23 31.64 -0.89
N ASP A 332 2.40 32.79 -1.57
CA ASP A 332 1.63 33.13 -2.79
C ASP A 332 1.79 32.11 -3.93
N SER A 333 2.88 31.35 -3.91
CA SER A 333 3.14 30.28 -4.87
C SER A 333 2.38 28.98 -4.54
N LEU A 334 1.90 28.81 -3.31
CA LEU A 334 1.20 27.60 -2.85
C LEU A 334 -0.30 27.71 -3.08
N ASN A 335 -0.69 27.87 -4.34
CA ASN A 335 -2.05 28.14 -4.76
C ASN A 335 -2.78 26.90 -5.36
N GLY A 336 -2.23 25.71 -5.14
CA GLY A 336 -2.76 24.44 -5.60
C GLY A 336 -2.43 24.08 -7.05
N ARG A 337 -1.75 24.96 -7.80
CA ARG A 337 -1.54 24.79 -9.27
C ARG A 337 -0.15 25.19 -9.75
N ALA A 338 0.61 25.95 -8.98
CA ALA A 338 1.90 26.49 -9.41
C ALA A 338 2.99 25.42 -9.42
N SER A 339 3.09 24.59 -8.39
CA SER A 339 4.10 23.54 -8.32
C SER A 339 3.85 22.40 -9.33
N ILE A 340 4.93 21.73 -9.70
CA ILE A 340 4.87 20.56 -10.59
C ILE A 340 4.13 19.42 -9.90
N CYS A 341 4.39 19.21 -8.62
CA CYS A 341 3.75 18.19 -7.79
C CYS A 341 2.23 18.41 -7.69
N ALA A 342 1.79 19.65 -7.37
CA ALA A 342 0.36 19.96 -7.28
C ALA A 342 -0.37 19.74 -8.62
N ARG A 343 0.26 20.10 -9.74
CA ARG A 343 -0.29 19.81 -11.07
C ARG A 343 -0.41 18.32 -11.35
N ALA A 344 0.61 17.53 -11.02
CA ALA A 344 0.57 16.08 -11.20
C ALA A 344 -0.55 15.43 -10.36
N VAL A 345 -0.70 15.83 -9.09
CA VAL A 345 -1.79 15.40 -8.20
C VAL A 345 -3.16 15.75 -8.77
N ASN A 346 -3.35 16.98 -9.26
CA ASN A 346 -4.63 17.41 -9.84
C ASN A 346 -4.98 16.61 -11.10
N ILE A 347 -4.03 16.36 -11.99
CA ILE A 347 -4.22 15.54 -13.19
C ILE A 347 -4.58 14.11 -12.79
N ALA A 348 -3.79 13.48 -11.92
CA ALA A 348 -4.02 12.10 -11.48
C ALA A 348 -5.41 11.93 -10.84
N THR A 349 -5.84 12.91 -10.03
CA THR A 349 -7.16 12.87 -9.39
C THR A 349 -8.28 13.04 -10.42
N SER A 350 -8.11 13.89 -11.41
CA SER A 350 -9.09 14.02 -12.52
C SER A 350 -9.22 12.74 -13.35
N LEU A 351 -8.18 11.90 -13.35
CA LEU A 351 -8.14 10.59 -13.99
C LEU A 351 -8.59 9.44 -13.05
N GLY A 352 -9.09 9.77 -11.86
CA GLY A 352 -9.71 8.82 -10.93
C GLY A 352 -8.79 8.22 -9.87
N MET A 353 -7.52 8.61 -9.77
CA MET A 353 -6.62 8.22 -8.69
C MET A 353 -6.81 9.12 -7.47
N ILE A 354 -6.88 8.56 -6.26
CA ILE A 354 -6.96 9.35 -5.03
C ILE A 354 -5.54 9.63 -4.53
N CYS A 355 -5.17 10.91 -4.42
CA CYS A 355 -3.86 11.32 -3.94
C CYS A 355 -3.96 11.85 -2.50
N VAL A 356 -3.37 11.13 -1.55
CA VAL A 356 -3.31 11.49 -0.13
C VAL A 356 -1.93 12.06 0.18
N THR A 357 -1.87 13.29 0.70
CA THR A 357 -0.62 14.03 0.89
C THR A 357 -0.51 14.61 2.30
N ALA A 358 0.70 14.71 2.83
CA ALA A 358 0.94 15.35 4.11
C ALA A 358 0.72 16.88 4.03
N ALA A 359 0.18 17.45 5.10
CA ALA A 359 0.00 18.91 5.20
C ALA A 359 1.31 19.67 5.42
N GLY A 360 2.30 19.02 6.05
CA GLY A 360 3.56 19.60 6.50
C GLY A 360 3.65 19.70 8.03
N ASN A 361 4.85 19.99 8.53
CA ASN A 361 5.17 19.97 9.96
C ASN A 361 5.68 21.34 10.47
N SER A 362 5.34 22.43 9.78
CA SER A 362 5.80 23.78 10.12
C SER A 362 5.04 24.43 11.28
N GLY A 363 3.92 23.85 11.71
CA GLY A 363 3.18 24.22 12.92
C GLY A 363 2.74 25.69 13.01
N GLY A 364 2.49 26.14 14.23
CA GLY A 364 2.35 27.55 14.57
C GLY A 364 1.12 28.24 13.99
N SER A 365 1.33 29.26 13.17
CA SER A 365 0.29 30.09 12.54
C SER A 365 -0.35 29.41 11.34
N GLU A 366 -1.39 30.03 10.78
CA GLU A 366 -1.96 29.66 9.48
C GLU A 366 -0.99 29.92 8.31
N LYS A 367 -1.34 29.38 7.12
CA LYS A 367 -0.59 29.56 5.86
C LYS A 367 0.77 28.86 5.83
N THR A 368 0.81 27.66 6.42
CA THR A 368 2.04 26.84 6.51
C THR A 368 1.92 25.50 5.76
N ILE A 369 0.84 25.30 4.98
CA ILE A 369 0.70 24.13 4.10
C ILE A 369 1.84 24.12 3.08
N ILE A 370 2.42 22.94 2.86
CA ILE A 370 3.48 22.72 1.87
C ILE A 370 2.93 22.04 0.60
N THR A 371 3.63 22.17 -0.53
CA THR A 371 3.24 21.44 -1.75
C THR A 371 3.74 20.00 -1.68
N PRO A 372 2.96 18.97 -2.18
CA PRO A 372 1.71 19.05 -2.93
C PRO A 372 0.44 19.09 -2.04
N GLY A 373 0.55 19.27 -0.73
CA GLY A 373 -0.60 19.41 0.16
C GLY A 373 -1.50 20.61 -0.17
N ASP A 374 -0.98 21.61 -0.85
CA ASP A 374 -1.74 22.77 -1.34
C ASP A 374 -2.63 22.45 -2.55
N ALA A 375 -2.43 21.31 -3.26
CA ALA A 375 -3.14 20.97 -4.48
C ALA A 375 -4.66 20.94 -4.28
N ASP A 376 -5.41 21.48 -5.27
CA ASP A 376 -6.88 21.58 -5.23
C ASP A 376 -7.54 20.23 -4.95
N SER A 377 -7.01 19.18 -5.58
CA SER A 377 -7.59 17.83 -5.56
C SER A 377 -6.94 16.88 -4.55
N ALA A 378 -5.86 17.29 -3.85
CA ALA A 378 -5.21 16.46 -2.85
C ALA A 378 -6.14 16.19 -1.66
N PHE A 379 -6.08 14.98 -1.12
CA PHE A 379 -6.59 14.66 0.21
C PHE A 379 -5.49 14.98 1.23
N THR A 380 -5.43 16.23 1.64
CA THR A 380 -4.35 16.74 2.50
C THR A 380 -4.63 16.41 3.94
N VAL A 381 -3.62 15.86 4.63
CA VAL A 381 -3.78 15.28 5.97
C VAL A 381 -2.96 16.04 7.00
N GLY A 382 -3.66 16.62 7.98
CA GLY A 382 -3.11 17.18 9.22
C GLY A 382 -2.98 16.10 10.31
N ALA A 383 -2.53 16.51 11.49
CA ALA A 383 -2.23 15.61 12.58
C ALA A 383 -2.96 15.97 13.87
N PHE A 384 -3.59 14.97 14.51
CA PHE A 384 -3.97 14.99 15.91
C PHE A 384 -2.84 14.45 16.79
N ARG A 385 -2.76 15.01 18.02
CA ARG A 385 -1.80 14.56 19.03
C ARG A 385 -2.29 13.29 19.74
N ASP A 386 -3.60 13.18 19.97
CA ASP A 386 -4.20 12.14 20.80
C ASP A 386 -5.65 11.83 20.37
N ASP A 387 -6.26 10.84 21.02
CA ASP A 387 -7.64 10.41 20.78
C ASP A 387 -8.72 11.37 21.30
N SER A 388 -8.33 12.34 22.11
CA SER A 388 -9.17 13.48 22.47
C SER A 388 -9.25 14.54 21.37
N LEU A 389 -8.66 14.25 20.19
CA LEU A 389 -8.61 15.12 19.01
C LEU A 389 -7.95 16.47 19.26
N ASN A 390 -6.96 16.52 20.16
CA ASN A 390 -6.13 17.69 20.31
C ASN A 390 -5.22 17.84 19.09
N VAL A 391 -5.22 19.03 18.47
CA VAL A 391 -4.40 19.31 17.29
C VAL A 391 -2.92 19.21 17.65
N ALA A 392 -2.13 18.51 16.85
CA ALA A 392 -0.69 18.43 17.04
C ALA A 392 -0.04 19.78 16.74
N GLY A 393 0.80 20.28 17.67
CA GLY A 393 1.38 21.62 17.56
C GLY A 393 2.28 21.83 16.33
N PHE A 394 2.79 20.75 15.74
CA PHE A 394 3.61 20.80 14.52
C PHE A 394 2.79 20.80 13.22
N THR A 395 1.49 20.42 13.23
CA THR A 395 0.72 20.30 11.99
C THR A 395 0.64 21.62 11.25
N SER A 396 0.97 21.62 9.97
CA SER A 396 0.80 22.78 9.09
C SER A 396 -0.69 23.08 8.90
N LYS A 397 -1.00 24.37 8.75
CA LYS A 397 -2.37 24.89 8.67
C LYS A 397 -2.59 25.71 7.42
N GLY A 398 -3.81 25.63 6.90
CA GLY A 398 -4.25 26.43 5.76
C GLY A 398 -4.52 27.91 6.11
N PRO A 399 -5.23 28.61 5.21
CA PRO A 399 -5.61 28.15 3.88
C PRO A 399 -4.40 28.07 2.95
N ASN A 400 -4.57 27.46 1.74
CA ASN A 400 -3.60 27.67 0.66
C ASN A 400 -3.74 29.09 0.07
N ALA A 401 -2.84 29.50 -0.83
CA ALA A 401 -2.85 30.86 -1.39
C ALA A 401 -4.07 31.17 -2.29
N ALA A 402 -4.81 30.16 -2.74
CA ALA A 402 -6.09 30.34 -3.44
C ALA A 402 -7.28 30.47 -2.47
N GLY A 403 -7.04 30.47 -1.16
CA GLY A 403 -8.07 30.58 -0.11
C GLY A 403 -8.82 29.28 0.18
N LEU A 404 -8.36 28.12 -0.34
CA LEU A 404 -8.96 26.82 -0.02
C LEU A 404 -8.57 26.38 1.38
N ILE A 405 -9.56 25.91 2.14
CA ILE A 405 -9.32 25.30 3.45
C ILE A 405 -8.48 24.04 3.26
N LYS A 406 -7.36 23.99 3.98
CA LYS A 406 -6.44 22.87 4.08
C LYS A 406 -5.96 22.76 5.55
N PRO A 407 -5.65 21.55 6.04
CA PRO A 407 -5.81 20.26 5.39
C PRO A 407 -7.28 19.91 5.13
N ASP A 408 -7.56 18.82 4.38
CA ASP A 408 -8.93 18.32 4.20
C ASP A 408 -9.40 17.53 5.43
N PHE A 409 -8.51 16.72 6.02
CA PHE A 409 -8.75 15.82 7.14
C PHE A 409 -7.54 15.81 8.07
N ALA A 410 -7.71 15.24 9.25
CA ALA A 410 -6.60 14.95 10.15
C ALA A 410 -6.79 13.57 10.80
N THR A 411 -5.67 12.86 11.01
CA THR A 411 -5.64 11.59 11.74
C THR A 411 -4.59 11.64 12.86
N LEU A 412 -4.42 10.55 13.61
CA LEU A 412 -3.38 10.50 14.63
C LEU A 412 -2.00 10.69 13.97
N GLY A 413 -1.23 11.67 14.45
CA GLY A 413 0.11 11.98 13.95
C GLY A 413 1.17 12.13 15.07
N SER A 414 0.82 11.81 16.33
CA SER A 414 1.78 11.75 17.44
C SER A 414 1.70 10.40 18.12
N ASP A 415 2.85 9.88 18.53
CA ASP A 415 2.98 8.55 19.13
C ASP A 415 2.37 7.44 18.25
N VAL A 416 2.50 7.60 16.94
CA VAL A 416 2.06 6.61 15.95
C VAL A 416 3.07 5.47 15.91
N ILE A 417 2.60 4.26 16.09
CA ILE A 417 3.44 3.07 16.06
C ILE A 417 3.86 2.75 14.63
N THR A 418 5.16 2.64 14.44
CA THR A 418 5.81 2.33 13.15
C THR A 418 6.81 1.20 13.32
N MET A 419 7.17 0.54 12.22
CA MET A 419 8.35 -0.31 12.20
C MET A 419 9.62 0.50 12.45
N ASN A 420 10.69 -0.16 12.90
CA ASN A 420 12.00 0.43 13.12
C ASN A 420 13.09 -0.48 12.56
N LEU A 421 14.08 0.12 11.90
CA LEU A 421 15.18 -0.63 11.25
C LEU A 421 16.26 -1.17 12.19
N SER A 422 16.12 -0.99 13.52
CA SER A 422 17.04 -1.56 14.50
C SER A 422 16.94 -3.08 14.66
N GLY A 423 15.91 -3.71 14.11
CA GLY A 423 15.68 -5.15 14.11
C GLY A 423 14.51 -5.57 13.24
N ARG A 424 14.44 -6.86 12.90
CA ARG A 424 13.41 -7.43 12.01
C ARG A 424 11.96 -7.30 12.52
N THR A 425 11.78 -7.15 13.82
CA THR A 425 10.47 -7.01 14.48
C THR A 425 10.38 -5.74 15.33
N ALA A 426 11.38 -4.87 15.23
CA ALA A 426 11.47 -3.68 16.07
C ALA A 426 10.44 -2.63 15.66
N ILE A 427 9.81 -2.01 16.66
CA ILE A 427 8.85 -0.91 16.48
C ILE A 427 9.28 0.31 17.28
N SER A 428 8.77 1.46 16.89
CA SER A 428 8.95 2.72 17.61
C SER A 428 7.71 3.59 17.49
N ALA A 429 7.60 4.60 18.33
CA ALA A 429 6.61 5.65 18.19
C ALA A 429 7.20 6.82 17.42
N GLY A 430 6.45 7.35 16.46
CA GLY A 430 6.84 8.47 15.62
C GLY A 430 5.83 9.63 15.67
N LYS A 431 6.24 10.80 15.17
CA LYS A 431 5.38 11.98 15.07
C LYS A 431 5.58 12.71 13.74
N GLY A 432 4.51 13.22 13.16
CA GLY A 432 4.49 13.97 11.91
C GLY A 432 3.17 13.80 11.16
N THR A 433 2.82 14.75 10.31
CA THR A 433 1.74 14.57 9.33
C THR A 433 2.08 13.45 8.35
N SER A 434 3.36 13.15 8.18
CA SER A 434 3.87 12.00 7.44
C SER A 434 3.33 10.66 7.94
N PHE A 435 3.01 10.53 9.22
CA PHE A 435 2.44 9.29 9.80
C PHE A 435 0.92 9.30 9.82
N ALA A 436 0.31 10.47 9.82
CA ALA A 436 -1.13 10.63 9.66
C ALA A 436 -1.59 10.26 8.22
N THR A 437 -0.80 10.61 7.22
CA THR A 437 -1.09 10.44 5.80
C THR A 437 -1.30 8.97 5.39
N PRO A 438 -0.38 8.02 5.66
CA PRO A 438 -0.55 6.62 5.30
C PRO A 438 -1.70 5.94 6.03
N ALA A 439 -2.03 6.38 7.24
CA ALA A 439 -3.20 5.88 7.97
C ALA A 439 -4.50 6.23 7.22
N LEU A 440 -4.66 7.48 6.73
CA LEU A 440 -5.82 7.85 5.92
C LEU A 440 -5.84 7.13 4.57
N ALA A 441 -4.69 7.02 3.90
CA ALA A 441 -4.60 6.30 2.63
C ALA A 441 -5.02 4.83 2.78
N GLY A 442 -4.59 4.16 3.85
CA GLY A 442 -5.06 2.83 4.22
C GLY A 442 -6.57 2.77 4.48
N GLY A 443 -7.10 3.75 5.21
CA GLY A 443 -8.55 3.85 5.44
C GLY A 443 -9.34 3.99 4.13
N ILE A 444 -8.88 4.81 3.20
CA ILE A 444 -9.47 4.94 1.87
C ILE A 444 -9.37 3.61 1.09
N ALA A 445 -8.25 2.89 1.21
CA ALA A 445 -8.12 1.58 0.58
C ALA A 445 -9.12 0.56 1.13
N LEU A 446 -9.41 0.56 2.44
CA LEU A 446 -10.48 -0.26 3.01
C LEU A 446 -11.84 0.07 2.39
N LEU A 447 -12.15 1.36 2.22
CA LEU A 447 -13.40 1.81 1.60
C LEU A 447 -13.49 1.38 0.13
N LEU A 448 -12.42 1.55 -0.64
CA LEU A 448 -12.35 1.15 -2.05
C LEU A 448 -12.41 -0.36 -2.25
N SER A 449 -11.89 -1.17 -1.31
CA SER A 449 -12.00 -2.63 -1.36
C SER A 449 -13.44 -3.12 -1.23
N GLN A 450 -14.26 -2.38 -0.50
CA GLN A 450 -15.70 -2.65 -0.37
C GLN A 450 -16.53 -2.12 -1.54
N PHE A 451 -16.12 -0.98 -2.08
CA PHE A 451 -16.87 -0.25 -3.10
C PHE A 451 -15.93 0.21 -4.22
N PRO A 452 -15.50 -0.71 -5.10
CA PRO A 452 -14.51 -0.42 -6.14
C PRO A 452 -14.97 0.62 -7.17
N SER A 453 -16.25 0.90 -7.27
CA SER A 453 -16.83 1.90 -8.18
C SER A 453 -16.70 3.34 -7.70
N LEU A 454 -16.31 3.57 -6.44
CA LEU A 454 -16.18 4.91 -5.87
C LEU A 454 -15.17 5.77 -6.65
N THR A 455 -15.54 7.03 -6.84
CA THR A 455 -14.70 8.06 -7.44
C THR A 455 -14.03 8.92 -6.37
N PRO A 456 -12.94 9.65 -6.67
CA PRO A 456 -12.33 10.57 -5.71
C PRO A 456 -13.33 11.57 -5.11
N TYR A 457 -14.26 12.09 -5.93
CA TYR A 457 -15.30 13.00 -5.47
C TYR A 457 -16.24 12.34 -4.44
N THR A 458 -16.70 11.12 -4.74
CA THR A 458 -17.62 10.39 -3.85
C THR A 458 -16.91 10.02 -2.53
N VAL A 459 -15.66 9.54 -2.60
CA VAL A 459 -14.86 9.24 -1.40
C VAL A 459 -14.71 10.48 -0.53
N ARG A 460 -14.32 11.63 -1.11
CA ARG A 460 -14.19 12.90 -0.38
C ARG A 460 -15.51 13.29 0.30
N SER A 461 -16.63 13.18 -0.40
CA SER A 461 -17.95 13.48 0.14
C SER A 461 -18.32 12.58 1.32
N LEU A 462 -18.10 11.27 1.20
CA LEU A 462 -18.38 10.29 2.26
C LEU A 462 -17.51 10.54 3.50
N LEU A 463 -16.22 10.79 3.31
CA LEU A 463 -15.31 11.09 4.42
C LEU A 463 -15.70 12.37 5.15
N ARG A 464 -16.05 13.45 4.42
CA ARG A 464 -16.54 14.70 5.04
C ARG A 464 -17.78 14.47 5.91
N GLN A 465 -18.74 13.68 5.44
CA GLN A 465 -19.96 13.36 6.17
C GLN A 465 -19.73 12.45 7.38
N ALA A 466 -18.66 11.65 7.35
CA ALA A 466 -18.31 10.70 8.39
C ALA A 466 -17.20 11.21 9.34
N SER A 467 -16.78 12.46 9.20
CA SER A 467 -15.72 13.06 9.99
C SER A 467 -16.22 13.66 11.31
N SER A 468 -15.28 13.99 12.20
CA SER A 468 -15.56 14.46 13.56
C SER A 468 -16.18 15.84 13.62
N GLN A 469 -16.10 16.64 12.55
CA GLN A 469 -16.76 17.96 12.47
C GLN A 469 -17.41 18.18 11.10
N SER A 470 -18.53 18.91 11.11
CA SER A 470 -19.32 19.18 9.89
C SER A 470 -18.89 20.45 9.16
N VAL A 471 -18.26 21.38 9.88
CA VAL A 471 -17.72 22.65 9.34
C VAL A 471 -16.20 22.56 9.38
N PRO A 472 -15.53 22.64 8.22
CA PRO A 472 -14.08 22.54 8.18
C PRO A 472 -13.39 23.81 8.66
N ASP A 473 -12.18 23.66 9.18
CA ASP A 473 -11.28 24.74 9.54
C ASP A 473 -9.87 24.58 8.95
N ASN A 474 -9.03 25.59 9.09
CA ASN A 474 -7.67 25.58 8.55
C ASN A 474 -6.68 24.73 9.36
N ALA A 475 -7.04 24.20 10.52
CA ALA A 475 -6.15 23.42 11.37
C ALA A 475 -6.25 21.91 11.09
N VAL A 476 -7.47 21.40 10.88
CA VAL A 476 -7.74 19.96 10.74
C VAL A 476 -8.75 19.63 9.63
N GLY A 477 -9.20 20.62 8.87
CA GLY A 477 -10.21 20.42 7.84
C GLY A 477 -11.54 19.95 8.42
N TYR A 478 -12.08 18.82 7.93
CA TYR A 478 -13.26 18.17 8.51
C TYR A 478 -12.93 17.32 9.75
N GLY A 479 -11.69 17.33 10.23
CA GLY A 479 -11.24 16.55 11.38
C GLY A 479 -10.98 15.09 11.06
N LEU A 480 -11.24 14.20 12.05
CA LEU A 480 -10.97 12.76 11.96
C LEU A 480 -12.10 12.04 11.20
N PRO A 481 -11.83 11.45 10.04
CA PRO A 481 -12.81 10.62 9.35
C PRO A 481 -12.96 9.24 10.01
N ASN A 482 -14.19 8.72 10.04
CA ASN A 482 -14.46 7.35 10.43
C ASN A 482 -14.81 6.53 9.19
N ILE A 483 -13.92 5.61 8.82
CA ILE A 483 -14.03 4.83 7.58
C ILE A 483 -15.21 3.87 7.60
N MET A 484 -15.50 3.27 8.77
CA MET A 484 -16.66 2.38 8.91
C MET A 484 -17.98 3.15 8.70
N LYS A 485 -18.14 4.32 9.32
CA LYS A 485 -19.31 5.18 9.10
C LYS A 485 -19.43 5.64 7.64
N ALA A 486 -18.30 5.96 6.98
CA ALA A 486 -18.30 6.32 5.58
C ALA A 486 -18.78 5.17 4.70
N ALA A 487 -18.36 3.94 5.01
CA ALA A 487 -18.80 2.74 4.33
C ALA A 487 -20.31 2.46 4.53
N GLU A 488 -20.79 2.51 5.76
CA GLU A 488 -22.21 2.29 6.12
C GLU A 488 -23.12 3.35 5.49
N ARG A 489 -22.67 4.61 5.39
CA ARG A 489 -23.41 5.70 4.72
C ARG A 489 -23.52 5.50 3.23
N HIS A 490 -22.47 4.94 2.62
CA HIS A 490 -22.51 4.67 1.18
C HIS A 490 -23.48 3.54 0.85
N ASN A 491 -23.27 2.37 1.47
CA ASN A 491 -24.13 1.20 1.23
C ASN A 491 -23.94 0.15 2.35
N ILE A 492 -24.66 -0.96 2.26
CA ILE A 492 -24.52 -2.10 3.15
C ILE A 492 -23.11 -2.68 3.00
N VAL A 493 -22.38 -2.81 4.08
CA VAL A 493 -21.03 -3.39 4.14
C VAL A 493 -21.14 -4.91 4.24
N VAL A 494 -20.42 -5.62 3.38
CA VAL A 494 -20.44 -7.08 3.31
C VAL A 494 -19.03 -7.61 3.50
N SER A 495 -18.85 -8.55 4.45
CA SER A 495 -17.55 -9.21 4.63
C SER A 495 -17.17 -10.06 3.42
N PRO A 496 -15.89 -10.40 3.22
CA PRO A 496 -15.52 -11.52 2.37
C PRO A 496 -16.26 -12.79 2.77
N LEU A 497 -16.40 -13.70 1.80
CA LEU A 497 -17.04 -14.99 2.05
C LEU A 497 -16.26 -15.80 3.09
N VAL A 498 -16.99 -16.27 4.10
CA VAL A 498 -16.56 -17.35 4.98
C VAL A 498 -17.34 -18.59 4.60
N THR A 499 -16.67 -19.72 4.44
CA THR A 499 -17.35 -21.00 4.16
C THR A 499 -16.58 -22.17 4.74
N PHE A 500 -17.32 -23.17 5.22
CA PHE A 500 -16.80 -24.42 5.72
C PHE A 500 -17.85 -25.54 5.60
N PRO A 501 -17.45 -26.81 5.43
CA PRO A 501 -18.37 -27.91 5.30
C PRO A 501 -18.95 -28.32 6.65
N GLY A 502 -20.22 -28.70 6.66
CA GLY A 502 -20.85 -29.55 7.66
C GLY A 502 -20.98 -30.99 7.13
N SER A 503 -21.80 -31.82 7.80
CA SER A 503 -21.97 -33.24 7.41
C SER A 503 -22.64 -33.40 6.03
N TRP A 504 -23.64 -32.59 5.74
CA TRP A 504 -24.50 -32.70 4.54
C TRP A 504 -24.68 -31.38 3.78
N TYR A 505 -24.01 -30.33 4.22
CA TYR A 505 -24.16 -28.98 3.69
C TYR A 505 -22.85 -28.20 3.73
N GLN A 506 -22.77 -27.19 2.92
CA GLN A 506 -21.75 -26.15 2.98
C GLN A 506 -22.33 -24.94 3.72
N THR A 507 -21.70 -24.53 4.79
CA THR A 507 -22.07 -23.29 5.48
C THR A 507 -21.42 -22.11 4.78
N VAL A 508 -22.20 -21.09 4.49
CA VAL A 508 -21.73 -19.80 4.01
C VAL A 508 -22.09 -18.73 5.05
N VAL A 509 -21.14 -17.87 5.39
CA VAL A 509 -21.28 -16.88 6.47
C VAL A 509 -20.88 -15.52 5.97
N PHE A 510 -21.60 -14.48 6.38
CA PHE A 510 -21.30 -13.09 6.11
C PHE A 510 -21.47 -12.24 7.37
N HIS A 511 -20.59 -11.26 7.56
CA HIS A 511 -20.87 -10.13 8.44
C HIS A 511 -21.46 -9.01 7.59
N LEU A 512 -22.62 -8.50 8.00
CA LEU A 512 -23.39 -7.49 7.29
C LEU A 512 -23.58 -6.27 8.20
N ARG A 513 -23.26 -5.09 7.72
CA ARG A 513 -23.48 -3.84 8.45
C ARG A 513 -24.08 -2.76 7.57
N SER A 514 -24.95 -1.96 8.14
CA SER A 514 -25.60 -0.83 7.49
C SER A 514 -25.87 0.28 8.51
N GLU A 515 -25.97 1.51 8.06
CA GLU A 515 -26.47 2.65 8.83
C GLU A 515 -27.93 2.44 9.27
N TYR A 516 -28.69 1.65 8.50
CA TYR A 516 -30.11 1.35 8.75
C TYR A 516 -30.31 -0.11 9.13
N ALA A 517 -31.44 -0.41 9.78
CA ALA A 517 -31.77 -1.78 10.13
C ALA A 517 -31.90 -2.68 8.90
N LEU A 518 -31.25 -3.83 8.91
CA LEU A 518 -31.36 -4.83 7.84
C LEU A 518 -32.77 -5.41 7.83
N THR A 519 -33.39 -5.46 6.67
CA THR A 519 -34.77 -5.95 6.46
C THR A 519 -34.82 -7.30 5.75
N SER A 520 -33.79 -7.63 4.96
CA SER A 520 -33.69 -8.88 4.22
C SER A 520 -32.24 -9.28 3.98
N ALA A 521 -31.96 -10.57 4.00
CA ALA A 521 -30.71 -11.13 3.56
C ALA A 521 -30.94 -12.56 3.05
N SER A 522 -30.51 -12.86 1.83
CA SER A 522 -30.66 -14.18 1.21
C SER A 522 -29.54 -14.45 0.20
N ILE A 523 -29.26 -15.72 -0.06
CA ILE A 523 -28.43 -16.15 -1.18
C ILE A 523 -29.28 -16.85 -2.23
N THR A 524 -29.03 -16.56 -3.49
CA THR A 524 -29.57 -17.34 -4.62
C THR A 524 -28.50 -18.30 -5.08
N VAL A 525 -28.73 -19.60 -4.82
CA VAL A 525 -27.80 -20.70 -5.12
C VAL A 525 -28.11 -21.26 -6.51
N GLN A 526 -27.09 -21.45 -7.30
CA GLN A 526 -27.15 -21.96 -8.67
C GLN A 526 -26.29 -23.22 -8.80
N ARG A 527 -26.89 -24.29 -9.31
CA ARG A 527 -26.21 -25.54 -9.67
C ARG A 527 -26.58 -25.94 -11.09
N PRO A 528 -25.66 -26.51 -11.88
CA PRO A 528 -25.97 -27.00 -13.23
C PRO A 528 -27.11 -28.02 -13.24
N GLY A 529 -28.16 -27.76 -14.04
CA GLY A 529 -29.29 -28.66 -14.20
C GLY A 529 -30.33 -28.67 -13.06
N ILE A 530 -30.21 -27.78 -12.09
CA ILE A 530 -31.13 -27.62 -10.97
C ILE A 530 -31.67 -26.17 -10.98
N PRO A 531 -32.98 -25.97 -10.75
CA PRO A 531 -33.52 -24.59 -10.62
C PRO A 531 -32.84 -23.81 -9.50
N ASP A 532 -32.69 -22.51 -9.69
CA ASP A 532 -32.14 -21.59 -8.68
C ASP A 532 -32.90 -21.71 -7.37
N GLN A 533 -32.16 -21.83 -6.27
CA GLN A 533 -32.71 -21.94 -4.92
C GLN A 533 -32.40 -20.67 -4.12
N VAL A 534 -33.42 -20.02 -3.59
CA VAL A 534 -33.26 -18.88 -2.67
C VAL A 534 -33.26 -19.37 -1.23
N LEU A 535 -32.16 -19.13 -0.51
CA LEU A 535 -32.00 -19.47 0.89
C LEU A 535 -31.88 -18.19 1.72
N PRO A 536 -32.78 -17.95 2.68
CA PRO A 536 -32.65 -16.82 3.61
C PRO A 536 -31.42 -17.02 4.50
N LEU A 537 -30.72 -15.94 4.82
CA LEU A 537 -29.67 -15.95 5.83
C LEU A 537 -30.31 -15.92 7.24
N GLN A 538 -29.76 -16.73 8.11
CA GLN A 538 -30.12 -16.77 9.54
C GLN A 538 -29.08 -15.95 10.32
N ALA A 539 -29.54 -15.19 11.34
CA ALA A 539 -28.63 -14.52 12.27
C ALA A 539 -27.97 -15.56 13.18
N SER A 540 -26.67 -15.41 13.43
CA SER A 540 -25.96 -16.19 14.45
C SER A 540 -26.05 -15.51 15.83
N SER A 541 -25.42 -16.09 16.85
CA SER A 541 -25.24 -15.47 18.17
C SER A 541 -24.27 -14.28 18.14
N ILE A 542 -23.40 -14.23 17.13
CA ILE A 542 -22.44 -13.11 16.93
C ILE A 542 -23.16 -11.93 16.27
N PRO A 543 -23.10 -10.73 16.85
CA PRO A 543 -23.75 -9.55 16.28
C PRO A 543 -23.32 -9.28 14.82
N ASN A 544 -24.30 -8.98 13.97
CA ASN A 544 -24.11 -8.70 12.53
C ASN A 544 -23.58 -9.87 11.70
N GLN A 545 -23.50 -11.07 12.25
CA GLN A 545 -23.12 -12.27 11.52
C GLN A 545 -24.37 -13.06 11.11
N PHE A 546 -24.39 -13.44 9.82
CA PHE A 546 -25.48 -14.16 9.18
C PHE A 546 -24.95 -15.35 8.40
N TYR A 547 -25.69 -16.45 8.36
CA TYR A 547 -25.28 -17.65 7.67
C TYR A 547 -26.42 -18.33 6.92
N ALA A 548 -26.06 -19.12 5.92
CA ALA A 548 -26.94 -20.11 5.29
C ALA A 548 -26.24 -21.46 5.17
N ARG A 549 -27.01 -22.53 5.21
CA ARG A 549 -26.55 -23.91 4.98
C ARG A 549 -27.03 -24.36 3.61
N VAL A 550 -26.09 -24.55 2.68
CA VAL A 550 -26.36 -25.00 1.31
C VAL A 550 -26.17 -26.50 1.25
N PRO A 551 -27.22 -27.31 1.02
CA PRO A 551 -27.09 -28.77 0.92
C PRO A 551 -26.05 -29.17 -0.13
N PHE A 552 -25.27 -30.23 0.13
CA PHE A 552 -24.35 -30.76 -0.86
C PHE A 552 -25.10 -31.28 -2.09
N GLY A 553 -24.49 -31.15 -3.27
CA GLY A 553 -24.99 -31.77 -4.50
C GLY A 553 -24.77 -33.28 -4.49
N ASN A 554 -25.55 -34.01 -5.31
CA ASN A 554 -25.32 -35.41 -5.57
C ASN A 554 -25.13 -35.64 -7.09
N PRO A 555 -23.90 -35.90 -7.58
CA PRO A 555 -22.64 -36.01 -6.82
C PRO A 555 -22.21 -34.64 -6.23
N ARG A 556 -21.35 -34.66 -5.22
CA ARG A 556 -20.75 -33.45 -4.66
C ARG A 556 -20.02 -32.66 -5.75
N ASN A 557 -20.34 -31.39 -5.88
CA ASN A 557 -19.80 -30.52 -6.92
C ASN A 557 -19.78 -29.06 -6.45
N ALA A 558 -19.26 -28.16 -7.28
CA ALA A 558 -19.32 -26.72 -7.02
C ALA A 558 -20.76 -26.21 -7.19
N PHE A 559 -21.06 -25.14 -6.47
CA PHE A 559 -22.22 -24.29 -6.68
C PHE A 559 -21.79 -22.83 -6.78
N SER A 560 -22.58 -22.02 -7.44
CA SER A 560 -22.39 -20.58 -7.47
C SER A 560 -23.55 -19.92 -6.74
N PHE A 561 -23.33 -18.74 -6.18
CA PHE A 561 -24.41 -17.99 -5.56
C PHE A 561 -24.19 -16.48 -5.65
N THR A 562 -25.27 -15.73 -5.49
CA THR A 562 -25.29 -14.29 -5.31
C THR A 562 -25.99 -13.98 -3.97
N LEU A 563 -25.38 -13.18 -3.12
CA LEU A 563 -25.99 -12.62 -1.91
C LEU A 563 -26.82 -11.40 -2.30
N THR A 564 -28.06 -11.34 -1.81
CA THR A 564 -28.89 -10.13 -1.85
C THR A 564 -29.20 -9.71 -0.41
N VAL A 565 -28.90 -8.47 -0.08
CA VAL A 565 -29.14 -7.90 1.25
C VAL A 565 -29.82 -6.55 1.12
N GLY A 566 -30.80 -6.27 1.97
CA GLY A 566 -31.54 -5.01 2.00
C GLY A 566 -31.66 -4.44 3.41
N ASP A 567 -31.60 -3.13 3.51
CA ASP A 567 -32.02 -2.37 4.68
C ASP A 567 -33.34 -1.62 4.38
N SER A 568 -33.79 -0.72 5.28
CA SER A 568 -35.04 0.00 5.10
C SER A 568 -35.05 0.97 3.89
N ILE A 569 -33.91 1.25 3.29
CA ILE A 569 -33.76 2.27 2.22
C ILE A 569 -33.05 1.68 0.98
N ARG A 570 -32.12 0.76 1.18
CA ARG A 570 -31.19 0.29 0.13
C ARG A 570 -31.26 -1.22 -0.05
N SER A 571 -30.83 -1.67 -1.22
CA SER A 571 -30.56 -3.08 -1.51
C SER A 571 -29.23 -3.21 -2.22
N ARG A 572 -28.50 -4.28 -1.90
CA ARG A 572 -27.20 -4.60 -2.51
C ARG A 572 -27.13 -6.06 -2.91
N ALA A 573 -26.67 -6.32 -4.13
CA ALA A 573 -26.23 -7.64 -4.56
C ALA A 573 -24.70 -7.75 -4.36
N PHE A 574 -24.23 -8.92 -3.93
CA PHE A 574 -22.81 -9.21 -3.75
C PHE A 574 -22.45 -10.59 -4.31
N PRO A 575 -21.51 -10.72 -5.23
CA PRO A 575 -20.79 -9.61 -5.86
C PRO A 575 -21.73 -8.72 -6.69
N GLU A 576 -21.34 -7.48 -6.99
CA GLU A 576 -22.14 -6.53 -7.79
C GLU A 576 -22.41 -7.03 -9.22
N SER A 577 -21.56 -7.93 -9.73
CA SER A 577 -21.72 -8.62 -11.00
C SER A 577 -21.17 -10.04 -10.93
N GLY A 578 -21.81 -10.99 -11.62
CA GLY A 578 -21.44 -12.39 -11.61
C GLY A 578 -21.93 -13.13 -10.35
N SER A 579 -21.22 -14.18 -9.97
CA SER A 579 -21.54 -15.01 -8.81
C SER A 579 -20.27 -15.49 -8.10
N ILE A 580 -20.40 -15.88 -6.83
CA ILE A 580 -19.32 -16.51 -6.06
C ILE A 580 -19.44 -18.01 -6.24
N THR A 581 -18.36 -18.68 -6.64
CA THR A 581 -18.32 -20.13 -6.76
C THR A 581 -17.65 -20.74 -5.54
N VAL A 582 -18.27 -21.79 -5.00
CA VAL A 582 -17.80 -22.58 -3.85
C VAL A 582 -17.86 -24.06 -4.23
N ARG A 583 -16.83 -24.82 -3.87
CA ARG A 583 -16.83 -26.29 -4.01
C ARG A 583 -17.44 -26.91 -2.77
N ASP A 584 -18.24 -27.95 -2.91
CA ASP A 584 -18.73 -28.75 -1.78
C ASP A 584 -17.53 -29.34 -1.01
N GLY A 585 -17.41 -28.99 0.27
CA GLY A 585 -16.27 -29.36 1.11
C GLY A 585 -15.17 -28.29 1.20
N GLU A 586 -15.32 -27.15 0.56
CA GLU A 586 -14.34 -26.06 0.61
C GLU A 586 -14.36 -25.35 1.97
N THR A 587 -13.17 -25.04 2.49
CA THR A 587 -13.00 -24.17 3.67
C THR A 587 -12.32 -22.88 3.25
N ARG A 588 -12.92 -21.74 3.63
CA ARG A 588 -12.37 -20.39 3.43
C ARG A 588 -12.75 -19.53 4.63
N ILE A 589 -11.78 -19.18 5.43
CA ILE A 589 -11.97 -18.34 6.63
C ILE A 589 -10.97 -17.20 6.58
N PRO A 590 -11.37 -15.98 6.15
CA PRO A 590 -10.49 -14.82 6.14
C PRO A 590 -10.03 -14.43 7.53
N CYS A 591 -8.90 -13.71 7.62
CA CYS A 591 -8.39 -13.17 8.87
C CYS A 591 -9.42 -12.34 9.62
N GLY A 592 -9.42 -12.45 10.94
CA GLY A 592 -10.23 -11.63 11.84
C GLY A 592 -11.66 -12.08 12.03
N ILE A 593 -12.15 -13.08 11.28
CA ILE A 593 -13.52 -13.56 11.41
C ILE A 593 -13.56 -14.76 12.35
N SER A 594 -14.38 -14.66 13.43
CA SER A 594 -14.72 -15.80 14.28
C SER A 594 -15.92 -16.54 13.71
N VAL A 595 -15.85 -17.87 13.75
CA VAL A 595 -16.94 -18.78 13.35
C VAL A 595 -17.23 -19.82 14.43
N GLU A 596 -16.70 -19.63 15.63
CA GLU A 596 -16.74 -20.61 16.73
C GLU A 596 -18.15 -21.07 17.04
N ASP A 597 -19.09 -20.13 17.16
CA ASP A 597 -20.49 -20.44 17.47
C ASP A 597 -21.22 -21.19 16.36
N LEU A 598 -20.79 -21.03 15.12
CA LEU A 598 -21.40 -21.70 13.97
C LEU A 598 -20.87 -23.11 13.74
N VAL A 599 -19.63 -23.35 14.18
CA VAL A 599 -19.03 -24.70 14.15
C VAL A 599 -19.60 -25.56 15.27
N SER A 600 -19.93 -24.97 16.44
CA SER A 600 -20.56 -25.68 17.55
C SER A 600 -22.01 -26.11 17.25
N ASP A 601 -22.71 -25.38 16.35
CA ASP A 601 -24.05 -25.70 15.88
C ASP A 601 -24.12 -26.77 14.77
N VAL A 602 -23.03 -27.50 14.50
CA VAL A 602 -23.07 -28.66 13.59
C VAL A 602 -24.00 -29.69 14.23
N PRO A 603 -25.23 -29.93 13.71
CA PRO A 603 -26.16 -30.82 14.36
C PRO A 603 -25.57 -32.22 14.45
N TYR A 604 -25.66 -32.79 15.60
CA TYR A 604 -25.48 -34.20 15.84
C TYR A 604 -26.39 -34.98 14.87
N ALA A 605 -25.82 -35.58 13.85
CA ALA A 605 -26.55 -36.57 13.07
C ALA A 605 -26.56 -37.87 13.86
N ASP A 606 -27.54 -37.99 14.74
CA ASP A 606 -27.91 -39.27 15.34
C ASP A 606 -28.67 -40.06 14.30
N GLU A 607 -27.95 -40.81 13.45
CA GLU A 607 -28.58 -41.86 12.64
C GLU A 607 -28.18 -43.20 13.21
N GLY A 608 -29.06 -43.74 14.07
CA GLY A 608 -29.05 -45.16 14.37
C GLY A 608 -29.09 -45.49 15.84
N THR A 609 -30.32 -45.74 16.27
CA THR A 609 -30.67 -46.68 17.35
C THR A 609 -29.92 -46.58 18.67
N GLY A 610 -30.50 -45.88 19.63
CA GLY A 610 -30.50 -46.24 21.05
C GLY A 610 -29.17 -46.63 21.67
N GLY A 611 -28.33 -45.65 22.04
CA GLY A 611 -27.20 -45.87 22.91
C GLY A 611 -26.80 -44.58 23.60
N GLN A 612 -26.65 -44.61 24.92
CA GLN A 612 -26.30 -43.49 25.77
C GLN A 612 -25.09 -42.70 25.23
N ASN A 613 -25.17 -41.36 25.34
CA ASN A 613 -24.15 -40.40 24.95
C ASN A 613 -22.79 -40.64 25.62
N ASP A 614 -21.85 -41.26 24.92
CA ASP A 614 -20.50 -41.55 25.40
C ASP A 614 -19.45 -40.46 25.05
N TRP A 615 -19.88 -39.28 24.61
CA TRP A 615 -18.96 -38.16 24.34
C TRP A 615 -18.95 -37.16 25.49
N PRO A 616 -17.77 -36.70 25.93
CA PRO A 616 -17.68 -35.64 26.92
C PRO A 616 -18.25 -34.32 26.38
N SER A 617 -19.00 -33.64 27.19
CA SER A 617 -19.73 -32.41 26.87
C SER A 617 -18.89 -31.16 26.73
N ALA A 618 -17.57 -31.26 26.66
CA ALA A 618 -16.70 -30.11 26.46
C ALA A 618 -15.36 -30.47 25.76
N VAL A 619 -15.18 -29.97 24.55
CA VAL A 619 -13.85 -29.67 24.03
C VAL A 619 -13.57 -28.21 24.41
N SER A 620 -12.73 -27.97 25.40
CA SER A 620 -12.35 -26.60 25.76
C SER A 620 -11.32 -26.10 24.74
N PHE A 621 -11.70 -25.09 23.99
CA PHE A 621 -10.80 -24.38 23.09
C PHE A 621 -9.72 -23.66 23.91
N GLY A 622 -8.46 -23.80 23.50
CA GLY A 622 -7.31 -23.16 24.15
C GLY A 622 -6.29 -24.12 24.80
N THR A 623 -6.55 -25.43 24.79
CA THR A 623 -5.56 -26.42 25.20
C THR A 623 -5.09 -27.25 24.00
N PRO A 624 -3.80 -27.63 23.91
CA PRO A 624 -3.28 -28.46 22.83
C PRO A 624 -3.71 -29.92 22.93
N PHE A 625 -4.79 -30.23 23.63
CA PHE A 625 -5.23 -31.59 23.93
C PHE A 625 -6.73 -31.78 23.68
N VAL A 626 -7.09 -32.89 23.06
CA VAL A 626 -8.47 -33.41 22.98
C VAL A 626 -8.62 -34.47 24.05
N SER A 627 -9.60 -34.32 24.93
CA SER A 627 -9.94 -35.34 25.92
C SER A 627 -10.98 -36.29 25.34
N VAL A 628 -10.67 -37.58 25.31
CA VAL A 628 -11.61 -38.67 25.02
C VAL A 628 -11.97 -39.32 26.36
N GLY A 629 -13.09 -38.86 26.98
CA GLY A 629 -13.54 -39.38 28.27
C GLY A 629 -14.55 -40.52 28.11
N ASN A 630 -14.59 -41.44 29.09
CA ASN A 630 -15.58 -42.50 29.24
C ASN A 630 -15.79 -43.43 28.05
N ALA A 631 -14.75 -43.82 27.37
CA ALA A 631 -14.86 -44.93 26.43
C ALA A 631 -15.02 -46.24 27.22
N THR A 632 -16.20 -46.85 27.19
CA THR A 632 -16.52 -48.11 27.88
C THR A 632 -15.91 -49.37 27.21
N SER A 633 -15.11 -49.21 26.19
CA SER A 633 -14.37 -50.27 25.50
C SER A 633 -13.25 -49.72 24.61
N ASP A 634 -12.25 -50.55 24.28
CA ASP A 634 -11.17 -50.20 23.37
C ASP A 634 -11.67 -49.74 22.01
N GLY A 635 -11.09 -48.64 21.51
CA GLY A 635 -11.44 -48.02 20.21
C GLY A 635 -10.22 -47.39 19.54
N THR A 636 -10.42 -46.88 18.33
CA THR A 636 -9.42 -46.09 17.63
C THR A 636 -9.93 -44.69 17.37
N LEU A 637 -9.14 -43.70 17.76
CA LEU A 637 -9.36 -42.30 17.43
C LEU A 637 -8.56 -41.97 16.16
N ASP A 638 -9.25 -41.61 15.11
CA ASP A 638 -8.67 -41.13 13.86
C ASP A 638 -8.95 -39.64 13.70
N ILE A 639 -7.92 -38.85 13.34
CA ILE A 639 -8.07 -37.46 12.94
C ILE A 639 -7.74 -37.38 11.44
N CYS A 640 -8.70 -36.93 10.67
CA CYS A 640 -8.56 -36.77 9.23
C CYS A 640 -8.64 -35.30 8.82
N ASP A 641 -7.88 -34.89 7.81
CA ASP A 641 -8.10 -33.58 7.18
C ASP A 641 -9.41 -33.58 6.38
N MET A 642 -9.77 -32.42 5.85
CA MET A 642 -11.03 -32.26 5.11
C MET A 642 -11.06 -33.01 3.76
N LEU A 643 -9.93 -33.55 3.31
CA LEU A 643 -9.85 -34.45 2.15
C LEU A 643 -10.02 -35.93 2.55
N GLY A 644 -10.24 -36.21 3.83
CA GLY A 644 -10.39 -37.56 4.37
C GLY A 644 -9.07 -38.30 4.57
N ARG A 645 -7.93 -37.62 4.47
CA ARG A 645 -6.60 -38.24 4.72
C ARG A 645 -6.37 -38.27 6.22
N SER A 646 -6.05 -39.45 6.77
CA SER A 646 -5.71 -39.59 8.17
C SER A 646 -4.39 -38.85 8.45
N VAL A 647 -4.45 -37.88 9.35
CA VAL A 647 -3.29 -37.12 9.84
C VAL A 647 -2.83 -37.60 11.21
N TYR A 648 -3.66 -38.37 11.89
CA TYR A 648 -3.34 -38.97 13.17
C TYR A 648 -4.29 -40.14 13.45
N SER A 649 -3.77 -41.22 14.08
CA SER A 649 -4.56 -42.36 14.54
C SER A 649 -3.95 -42.91 15.82
N GLN A 650 -4.77 -43.13 16.84
CA GLN A 650 -4.35 -43.68 18.14
C GLN A 650 -5.41 -44.62 18.72
N SER A 651 -4.98 -45.73 19.28
CA SER A 651 -5.85 -46.61 20.10
C SER A 651 -6.17 -45.93 21.42
N VAL A 652 -7.42 -45.93 21.83
CA VAL A 652 -7.95 -45.36 23.08
C VAL A 652 -8.65 -46.46 23.87
N SER A 653 -8.47 -46.44 25.20
CA SER A 653 -9.01 -47.44 26.14
C SER A 653 -9.83 -46.82 27.25
N ASP A 654 -10.41 -47.61 28.15
CA ASP A 654 -11.38 -47.23 29.22
C ASP A 654 -10.95 -46.12 30.17
N THR A 655 -9.73 -45.63 30.11
CA THR A 655 -9.26 -44.48 30.90
C THR A 655 -9.21 -43.23 30.05
N SER A 656 -9.54 -42.08 30.65
CA SER A 656 -9.49 -40.79 29.97
C SER A 656 -8.16 -40.59 29.21
N ASN A 657 -8.20 -40.58 27.89
CA ASN A 657 -7.04 -40.32 27.04
C ASN A 657 -7.01 -38.85 26.63
N LEU A 658 -5.90 -38.18 26.93
CA LEU A 658 -5.59 -36.86 26.42
C LEU A 658 -4.77 -37.03 25.15
N VAL A 659 -5.32 -36.66 24.01
CA VAL A 659 -4.61 -36.67 22.73
C VAL A 659 -4.02 -35.28 22.52
N ASN A 660 -2.70 -35.22 22.42
CA ASN A 660 -2.00 -33.98 22.07
C ASN A 660 -2.20 -33.67 20.59
N ILE A 661 -2.82 -32.54 20.29
CA ILE A 661 -3.10 -32.07 18.94
C ILE A 661 -2.26 -30.83 18.54
N SER A 662 -1.25 -30.48 19.34
CA SER A 662 -0.39 -29.32 19.08
C SER A 662 0.40 -29.38 17.77
N PHE A 663 0.54 -30.57 17.18
CA PHE A 663 1.21 -30.80 15.90
C PHE A 663 0.29 -30.56 14.67
N LEU A 664 -1.04 -30.45 14.88
CA LEU A 664 -1.96 -30.17 13.79
C LEU A 664 -1.81 -28.72 13.34
N GLN A 665 -1.72 -28.53 12.04
CA GLN A 665 -1.74 -27.20 11.45
C GLN A 665 -3.14 -26.58 11.61
N ARG A 666 -3.22 -25.26 11.50
CA ARG A 666 -4.51 -24.58 11.50
C ARG A 666 -5.40 -25.11 10.39
N GLY A 667 -6.64 -25.41 10.70
CA GLY A 667 -7.58 -25.96 9.74
C GLY A 667 -8.73 -26.71 10.38
N LEU A 668 -9.65 -27.18 9.55
CA LEU A 668 -10.75 -28.07 9.94
C LEU A 668 -10.30 -29.52 9.83
N TYR A 669 -10.64 -30.31 10.84
CA TYR A 669 -10.34 -31.74 10.90
C TYR A 669 -11.59 -32.51 11.31
N ASN A 670 -11.74 -33.72 10.81
CA ASN A 670 -12.73 -34.65 11.30
C ASN A 670 -12.08 -35.62 12.29
N ILE A 671 -12.61 -35.66 13.50
CA ILE A 671 -12.20 -36.64 14.53
C ILE A 671 -13.22 -37.76 14.51
N THR A 672 -12.78 -38.98 14.28
CA THR A 672 -13.62 -40.18 14.29
C THR A 672 -13.16 -41.10 15.42
N LEU A 673 -14.09 -41.47 16.29
CA LEU A 673 -13.88 -42.55 17.25
C LEU A 673 -14.55 -43.80 16.73
N ARG A 674 -13.76 -44.85 16.46
CA ARG A 674 -14.22 -46.15 15.92
C ARG A 674 -14.17 -47.19 17.03
N LYS A 675 -15.29 -47.85 17.27
CA LYS A 675 -15.42 -48.97 18.22
C LYS A 675 -16.07 -50.17 17.49
N GLY A 676 -15.28 -51.17 17.17
CA GLY A 676 -15.79 -52.32 16.38
C GLY A 676 -16.40 -51.87 15.06
N THR A 677 -17.70 -52.13 14.83
CA THR A 677 -18.45 -51.69 13.64
C THR A 677 -19.13 -50.34 13.79
N SER A 678 -19.13 -49.78 14.99
CA SER A 678 -19.73 -48.46 15.30
C SER A 678 -18.65 -47.38 15.21
N TYR A 679 -19.06 -46.19 14.73
CA TYR A 679 -18.20 -45.03 14.71
C TYR A 679 -18.99 -43.78 15.04
N THR A 680 -18.31 -42.85 15.73
CA THR A 680 -18.82 -41.51 16.01
C THR A 680 -17.81 -40.51 15.51
N PHE A 681 -18.24 -39.39 14.92
CA PHE A 681 -17.33 -38.38 14.43
C PHE A 681 -17.70 -36.98 14.91
N ARG A 682 -16.71 -36.11 14.99
CA ARG A 682 -16.87 -34.65 15.23
C ARG A 682 -15.91 -33.89 14.35
N THR A 683 -16.31 -32.68 14.00
CA THR A 683 -15.42 -31.74 13.32
C THR A 683 -14.71 -30.86 14.34
N LEU A 684 -13.39 -30.73 14.21
CA LEU A 684 -12.53 -29.91 15.07
C LEU A 684 -11.93 -28.79 14.22
N LEU A 685 -12.04 -27.57 14.69
CA LEU A 685 -11.36 -26.42 14.11
C LEU A 685 -10.13 -26.07 14.95
N ILE A 686 -8.96 -26.05 14.34
CA ILE A 686 -7.69 -25.62 14.93
C ILE A 686 -7.40 -24.18 14.47
N PHE A 687 -7.24 -23.27 15.41
CA PHE A 687 -6.99 -21.84 15.18
C PHE A 687 -5.52 -21.45 15.11
#